data_ee1a3cfc8a4d65cafa386a6bf3ef5c86
#
_entry.id   ee1a3cfc8a4d65cafa386a6bf3ef5c86
#
_cell.length_a   1.000
_cell.length_b   1.000
_cell.length_c   1.000
_cell.angle_alpha   90.00
_cell.angle_beta   90.00
_cell.angle_gamma   90.00
#
_symmetry.space_group_name_H-M   'P 1'
#
loop_
_entity.id
_entity.type
_entity.pdbx_description
1 polymer ?
#
loop_
_entity_poly.entity_id
_entity_poly.type
_entity_poly.pdbx_seq_one_letter_code
_entity_poly.pdbx_strand_id
1 'polypeptide(L)'
;MKSNAVKIILCTFFFIGGMMFARAMQVDYISFKPSVGAFSLSADGRVATICVDTADYKGVRLAARNLGTDIGRVTGTAADVSLSLSSERGAVVVGTIGRNRQIDEWAKQGKLDVSAIEGKWESYLIQTVDGNLVIAGSDKRGTIFGIYDLSEKIGVSPWHYFADVPAQRHAALYVKPGRYVQDSPKVKYRGIFLNDEWPSLGGWASKKFGGFNSRFYAHVFELLLRLKANYMWPAMWASSFYEDDPANGQLADDMGIVMGTSHHEPMMRPHKDYTKRRKEVGPWNYATNKEGIDSFFIEGAERSRKYESIVTIGMRGDGDVAMGGGTDEENMAVLSDVIKGQREILGRVHGKDPAEIPQLWAVFTEVQRYYDKGFKVPDDVMLLFCDNNWGYIRRVGPWQEQRRKGGMGLYYHVDMNGGPWNDRWINTTTIPKLREQFNLAYQSGIDDLWVVNVGDLKPKELPIDFIMRYAWNPDAIQADETDDYLRQWAQQNFGEAHAEAISGLVARYSKYNLWRKPEVQSTNIFSVVNHCEADRVTDLWRTLAHEADSVGQLMPQAYKDAYYQLVLYPVKASAGVAEIYLAAAKNRLYARQGRVTANDYARRVEELYTVDTVMTAYYNKVLAGGKWEKMMSDIHLGYTKWSMPKRDSVPQVVRVEPLSKPTMGVAVEGCETLSPEGELELPVFDNFENRKYYIDIFNRGTGTFDFKVKTDEPWMDVSLRKGKVETESRIWVGIDLSLIHIAEPT
;
A
#
# COMPACT_ATOMS: atom_id res chain seq x y z
N MET A 1 -19.94 -14.68 -52.57
CA MET A 1 -19.89 -13.30 -52.04
C MET A 1 -20.91 -13.02 -50.92
N LYS A 2 -21.37 -14.01 -50.14
CA LYS A 2 -22.30 -13.78 -48.98
C LYS A 2 -21.72 -14.21 -47.61
N SER A 3 -20.45 -14.66 -47.54
CA SER A 3 -19.84 -15.15 -46.28
C SER A 3 -18.99 -14.10 -45.56
N ASN A 4 -18.49 -13.07 -46.26
CA ASN A 4 -17.56 -12.09 -45.65
C ASN A 4 -18.25 -10.89 -44.98
N ALA A 5 -19.51 -10.61 -45.33
CA ALA A 5 -20.24 -9.49 -44.72
C ALA A 5 -20.73 -9.80 -43.29
N VAL A 6 -21.03 -11.09 -43.00
CA VAL A 6 -21.50 -11.52 -41.68
C VAL A 6 -20.36 -11.55 -40.67
N LYS A 7 -19.13 -11.86 -41.09
CA LYS A 7 -17.95 -11.86 -40.17
C LYS A 7 -17.49 -10.45 -39.76
N ILE A 8 -17.67 -9.46 -40.65
CA ILE A 8 -17.32 -8.07 -40.33
C ILE A 8 -18.34 -7.44 -39.39
N ILE A 9 -19.61 -7.79 -39.49
CA ILE A 9 -20.67 -7.29 -38.58
C ILE A 9 -20.53 -7.94 -37.18
N LEU A 10 -20.13 -9.22 -37.04
CA LEU A 10 -19.88 -9.83 -35.74
C LEU A 10 -18.63 -9.25 -35.04
N CYS A 11 -17.56 -8.96 -35.78
CA CYS A 11 -16.36 -8.32 -35.19
C CYS A 11 -16.65 -6.87 -34.75
N THR A 12 -17.49 -6.12 -35.45
CA THR A 12 -17.83 -4.74 -35.07
C THR A 12 -18.75 -4.70 -33.85
N PHE A 13 -19.66 -5.66 -33.69
CA PHE A 13 -20.49 -5.76 -32.48
C PHE A 13 -19.72 -6.22 -31.25
N PHE A 14 -18.70 -7.08 -31.39
CA PHE A 14 -17.82 -7.45 -30.27
C PHE A 14 -16.91 -6.29 -29.84
N PHE A 15 -16.45 -5.44 -30.77
CA PHE A 15 -15.63 -4.27 -30.44
C PHE A 15 -16.43 -3.15 -29.78
N ILE A 16 -17.70 -2.95 -30.17
CA ILE A 16 -18.61 -1.96 -29.55
C ILE A 16 -19.10 -2.46 -28.18
N GLY A 17 -19.29 -3.77 -27.98
CA GLY A 17 -19.60 -4.39 -26.68
C GLY A 17 -18.44 -4.29 -25.69
N GLY A 18 -17.19 -4.48 -26.13
CA GLY A 18 -15.99 -4.35 -25.28
C GLY A 18 -15.72 -2.92 -24.83
N MET A 19 -16.00 -1.91 -25.67
CA MET A 19 -15.87 -0.50 -25.29
C MET A 19 -16.96 0.00 -24.32
N MET A 20 -18.12 -0.67 -24.23
CA MET A 20 -19.16 -0.31 -23.27
C MET A 20 -18.92 -0.89 -21.87
N PHE A 21 -18.19 -2.00 -21.71
CA PHE A 21 -17.89 -2.59 -20.41
C PHE A 21 -16.74 -1.90 -19.68
N ALA A 22 -15.74 -1.36 -20.37
CA ALA A 22 -14.63 -0.62 -19.75
C ALA A 22 -15.04 0.73 -19.13
N ARG A 23 -16.22 1.25 -19.39
CA ARG A 23 -16.78 2.49 -18.82
C ARG A 23 -17.59 2.30 -17.54
N ALA A 24 -17.77 1.10 -17.03
CA ALA A 24 -18.61 0.83 -15.87
C ALA A 24 -17.98 1.22 -14.52
N MET A 25 -16.68 1.57 -14.47
CA MET A 25 -15.99 1.90 -13.22
C MET A 25 -16.26 3.30 -12.67
N GLN A 26 -16.76 4.23 -13.45
CA GLN A 26 -17.11 5.57 -12.96
C GLN A 26 -18.32 6.14 -13.72
N VAL A 27 -19.51 5.90 -13.20
CA VAL A 27 -20.63 6.74 -13.57
C VAL A 27 -20.38 8.13 -12.97
N ASP A 28 -19.87 9.05 -13.78
CA ASP A 28 -19.69 10.44 -13.40
C ASP A 28 -21.05 11.14 -13.42
N TYR A 29 -21.64 11.25 -12.24
CA TYR A 29 -22.92 11.94 -12.04
C TYR A 29 -22.76 13.39 -11.61
N ILE A 30 -21.52 13.90 -11.48
CA ILE A 30 -21.26 15.30 -11.16
C ILE A 30 -21.05 16.13 -12.42
N SER A 31 -21.47 17.38 -12.36
CA SER A 31 -21.18 18.40 -13.36
C SER A 31 -20.82 19.71 -12.68
N PHE A 32 -19.86 20.42 -13.24
CA PHE A 32 -19.46 21.77 -12.80
C PHE A 32 -20.14 22.86 -13.63
N LYS A 33 -21.04 22.46 -14.55
CA LYS A 33 -21.85 23.35 -15.38
C LYS A 33 -23.33 22.97 -15.25
N PRO A 34 -24.24 23.97 -15.29
CA PRO A 34 -25.66 23.68 -15.22
C PRO A 34 -26.11 22.87 -16.42
N SER A 35 -27.06 21.97 -16.20
CA SER A 35 -27.75 21.21 -17.25
C SER A 35 -29.23 21.02 -16.91
N VAL A 36 -30.06 20.77 -17.91
CA VAL A 36 -31.50 20.58 -17.71
C VAL A 36 -31.75 19.41 -16.75
N GLY A 37 -32.53 19.64 -15.70
CA GLY A 37 -32.92 18.62 -14.74
C GLY A 37 -31.81 18.28 -13.71
N ALA A 38 -30.64 18.89 -13.78
CA ALA A 38 -29.59 18.70 -12.77
C ALA A 38 -29.97 19.34 -11.44
N PHE A 39 -29.65 18.64 -10.35
CA PHE A 39 -29.80 19.18 -8.98
C PHE A 39 -28.62 20.12 -8.70
N SER A 40 -28.93 21.35 -8.25
CA SER A 40 -27.91 22.32 -7.83
C SER A 40 -27.48 22.01 -6.40
N LEU A 41 -26.28 21.45 -6.24
CA LEU A 41 -25.67 21.21 -4.94
C LEU A 41 -25.05 22.47 -4.35
N SER A 42 -24.41 23.27 -5.20
CA SER A 42 -23.87 24.59 -4.85
C SER A 42 -23.73 25.43 -6.12
N ALA A 43 -24.43 26.58 -6.20
CA ALA A 43 -24.32 27.51 -7.31
C ALA A 43 -24.83 28.91 -6.90
N ASP A 44 -24.32 29.96 -7.54
CA ASP A 44 -24.73 31.35 -7.35
C ASP A 44 -24.75 31.81 -5.88
N GLY A 45 -23.77 31.34 -5.10
CA GLY A 45 -23.64 31.65 -3.66
C GLY A 45 -24.64 30.92 -2.76
N ARG A 46 -25.41 29.99 -3.29
CA ARG A 46 -26.35 29.13 -2.53
C ARG A 46 -25.81 27.71 -2.46
N VAL A 47 -25.91 27.11 -1.27
CA VAL A 47 -25.51 25.71 -1.02
C VAL A 47 -26.73 24.97 -0.48
N ALA A 48 -26.98 23.78 -1.00
CA ALA A 48 -28.07 22.93 -0.55
C ALA A 48 -27.86 22.48 0.89
N THR A 49 -28.88 22.62 1.72
CA THR A 49 -28.86 22.11 3.11
C THR A 49 -28.89 20.57 3.11
N ILE A 50 -28.06 19.97 3.93
CA ILE A 50 -28.04 18.51 4.12
C ILE A 50 -28.98 18.17 5.27
N CYS A 51 -29.98 17.34 4.99
CA CYS A 51 -31.00 16.90 5.98
C CYS A 51 -30.75 15.43 6.34
N VAL A 52 -30.62 15.14 7.64
CA VAL A 52 -30.49 13.79 8.18
C VAL A 52 -31.41 13.60 9.38
N ASP A 53 -32.11 12.45 9.48
CA ASP A 53 -33.01 12.19 10.60
C ASP A 53 -32.21 11.96 11.90
N THR A 54 -32.73 12.47 13.03
CA THR A 54 -32.11 12.23 14.35
C THR A 54 -32.16 10.76 14.77
N ALA A 55 -33.08 9.98 14.20
CA ALA A 55 -33.23 8.53 14.43
C ALA A 55 -32.18 7.71 13.66
N ASP A 56 -31.46 8.31 12.68
CA ASP A 56 -30.43 7.64 11.93
C ASP A 56 -29.16 7.44 12.77
N TYR A 57 -28.28 6.55 12.33
CA TYR A 57 -27.04 6.21 13.02
C TYR A 57 -26.14 7.42 13.24
N LYS A 58 -25.39 7.42 14.34
CA LYS A 58 -24.45 8.51 14.65
C LYS A 58 -23.38 8.68 13.56
N GLY A 59 -22.89 7.56 12.99
CA GLY A 59 -21.92 7.59 11.88
C GLY A 59 -22.47 8.25 10.63
N VAL A 60 -23.74 8.03 10.30
CA VAL A 60 -24.41 8.71 9.16
C VAL A 60 -24.49 10.22 9.40
N ARG A 61 -24.85 10.65 10.61
CA ARG A 61 -24.88 12.08 10.96
C ARG A 61 -23.49 12.73 10.94
N LEU A 62 -22.44 11.97 11.32
CA LEU A 62 -21.06 12.43 11.25
C LEU A 62 -20.62 12.56 9.78
N ALA A 63 -20.87 11.56 8.95
CA ALA A 63 -20.56 11.61 7.53
C ALA A 63 -21.30 12.75 6.80
N ALA A 64 -22.56 13.03 7.16
CA ALA A 64 -23.30 14.17 6.63
C ALA A 64 -22.64 15.52 6.97
N ARG A 65 -22.09 15.69 8.19
CA ARG A 65 -21.32 16.87 8.56
C ARG A 65 -20.02 16.97 7.77
N ASN A 66 -19.34 15.83 7.55
CA ASN A 66 -18.14 15.79 6.73
C ASN A 66 -18.45 16.21 5.29
N LEU A 67 -19.57 15.76 4.70
CA LEU A 67 -20.01 16.21 3.38
C LEU A 67 -20.23 17.72 3.34
N GLY A 68 -20.86 18.30 4.35
CA GLY A 68 -21.03 19.76 4.45
C GLY A 68 -19.70 20.50 4.44
N THR A 69 -18.72 20.00 5.19
CA THR A 69 -17.35 20.52 5.20
C THR A 69 -16.67 20.32 3.85
N ASP A 70 -16.86 19.17 3.19
CA ASP A 70 -16.26 18.83 1.91
C ASP A 70 -16.78 19.74 0.77
N ILE A 71 -18.08 20.03 0.76
CA ILE A 71 -18.65 21.03 -0.14
C ILE A 71 -17.94 22.39 0.07
N GLY A 72 -17.71 22.78 1.32
CA GLY A 72 -16.95 23.99 1.64
C GLY A 72 -15.50 23.97 1.18
N ARG A 73 -14.83 22.82 1.27
CA ARG A 73 -13.47 22.65 0.72
C ARG A 73 -13.43 22.88 -0.79
N VAL A 74 -14.45 22.45 -1.49
CA VAL A 74 -14.53 22.56 -2.96
C VAL A 74 -15.00 23.94 -3.40
N THR A 75 -16.07 24.49 -2.81
CA THR A 75 -16.74 25.71 -3.30
C THR A 75 -16.36 26.98 -2.54
N GLY A 76 -15.79 26.84 -1.35
CA GLY A 76 -15.51 27.96 -0.45
C GLY A 76 -16.64 28.21 0.59
N THR A 77 -17.82 27.60 0.43
CA THR A 77 -18.96 27.74 1.35
C THR A 77 -19.45 26.36 1.80
N ALA A 78 -19.38 26.09 3.10
CA ALA A 78 -19.83 24.83 3.66
C ALA A 78 -21.36 24.72 3.61
N ALA A 79 -21.87 23.50 3.48
CA ALA A 79 -23.30 23.24 3.59
C ALA A 79 -23.71 23.11 5.05
N ASP A 80 -24.85 23.68 5.41
CA ASP A 80 -25.49 23.47 6.70
C ASP A 80 -26.06 22.07 6.81
N VAL A 81 -25.99 21.47 8.01
CA VAL A 81 -26.57 20.16 8.30
C VAL A 81 -27.74 20.33 9.28
N SER A 82 -28.93 20.02 8.80
CA SER A 82 -30.16 20.04 9.60
C SER A 82 -30.51 18.63 10.08
N LEU A 83 -30.89 18.54 11.34
CA LEU A 83 -31.43 17.30 11.94
C LEU A 83 -32.94 17.19 11.79
N SER A 84 -33.60 18.17 11.19
CA SER A 84 -35.00 18.19 10.85
C SER A 84 -35.17 18.14 9.34
N LEU A 85 -36.14 17.38 8.89
CA LEU A 85 -36.51 17.34 7.48
C LEU A 85 -37.24 18.65 7.14
N SER A 86 -36.63 19.46 6.28
CA SER A 86 -37.29 20.62 5.70
C SER A 86 -38.31 20.18 4.68
N SER A 87 -39.49 20.79 4.66
CA SER A 87 -40.48 20.62 3.59
C SER A 87 -40.05 21.36 2.28
N GLU A 88 -38.92 22.07 2.31
CA GLU A 88 -38.43 22.85 1.21
C GLU A 88 -37.73 21.95 0.14
N ARG A 89 -37.95 22.29 -1.13
CA ARG A 89 -37.23 21.67 -2.24
C ARG A 89 -35.80 22.20 -2.31
N GLY A 90 -34.89 21.37 -2.83
CA GLY A 90 -33.49 21.77 -3.04
C GLY A 90 -32.55 21.36 -1.90
N ALA A 91 -32.96 20.45 -1.03
CA ALA A 91 -32.12 19.86 0.00
C ALA A 91 -31.44 18.55 -0.46
N VAL A 92 -30.36 18.19 0.21
CA VAL A 92 -29.76 16.85 0.15
C VAL A 92 -30.31 16.04 1.31
N VAL A 93 -31.14 15.04 1.05
CA VAL A 93 -31.74 14.16 2.05
C VAL A 93 -30.91 12.88 2.14
N VAL A 94 -30.30 12.66 3.29
CA VAL A 94 -29.41 11.52 3.56
C VAL A 94 -30.03 10.61 4.57
N GLY A 95 -30.06 9.30 4.34
CA GLY A 95 -30.54 8.40 5.36
C GLY A 95 -30.50 6.92 5.01
N THR A 96 -30.68 6.13 6.08
CA THR A 96 -30.73 4.68 6.03
C THR A 96 -32.17 4.20 5.93
N ILE A 97 -32.48 3.25 5.06
CA ILE A 97 -33.80 2.62 4.94
C ILE A 97 -34.21 2.07 6.30
N GLY A 98 -35.47 2.36 6.71
CA GLY A 98 -36.01 2.01 8.02
C GLY A 98 -35.53 2.90 9.18
N ARG A 99 -34.72 3.93 8.92
CA ARG A 99 -34.20 4.90 9.91
C ARG A 99 -34.49 6.35 9.57
N ASN A 100 -34.82 6.63 8.31
CA ASN A 100 -35.15 7.97 7.83
C ASN A 100 -36.61 8.01 7.36
N ARG A 101 -37.47 8.70 8.10
CA ARG A 101 -38.92 8.76 7.85
C ARG A 101 -39.25 9.27 6.43
N GLN A 102 -38.52 10.26 5.93
CA GLN A 102 -38.79 10.82 4.59
C GLN A 102 -38.45 9.84 3.48
N ILE A 103 -37.31 9.14 3.61
CA ILE A 103 -36.88 8.10 2.63
C ILE A 103 -37.91 6.97 2.63
N ASP A 104 -38.33 6.50 3.80
CA ASP A 104 -39.32 5.43 3.96
C ASP A 104 -40.68 5.84 3.39
N GLU A 105 -41.08 7.11 3.57
CA GLU A 105 -42.33 7.64 3.03
C GLU A 105 -42.27 7.73 1.50
N TRP A 106 -41.17 8.23 0.90
CA TRP A 106 -41.00 8.25 -0.55
C TRP A 106 -40.97 6.84 -1.16
N ALA A 107 -40.35 5.88 -0.46
CA ALA A 107 -40.36 4.48 -0.88
C ALA A 107 -41.79 3.91 -0.88
N LYS A 108 -42.58 4.13 0.19
CA LYS A 108 -43.99 3.71 0.30
C LYS A 108 -44.87 4.37 -0.78
N GLN A 109 -44.62 5.61 -1.13
CA GLN A 109 -45.32 6.35 -2.18
C GLN A 109 -44.90 5.95 -3.61
N GLY A 110 -43.92 5.08 -3.76
CA GLY A 110 -43.35 4.71 -5.06
C GLY A 110 -42.56 5.83 -5.77
N LYS A 111 -42.22 6.90 -5.06
CA LYS A 111 -41.40 8.00 -5.59
C LYS A 111 -39.90 7.69 -5.58
N LEU A 112 -39.48 6.83 -4.66
CA LEU A 112 -38.13 6.32 -4.54
C LEU A 112 -38.17 4.79 -4.61
N ASP A 113 -37.62 4.21 -5.68
CA ASP A 113 -37.49 2.76 -5.78
C ASP A 113 -36.21 2.30 -5.07
N VAL A 114 -36.37 1.66 -3.92
CA VAL A 114 -35.27 1.12 -3.10
C VAL A 114 -35.01 -0.37 -3.33
N SER A 115 -35.78 -1.05 -4.21
CA SER A 115 -35.73 -2.50 -4.41
C SER A 115 -34.34 -3.03 -4.79
N ALA A 116 -33.53 -2.19 -5.44
CA ALA A 116 -32.19 -2.57 -5.86
C ALA A 116 -31.19 -2.65 -4.69
N ILE A 117 -31.49 -2.04 -3.54
CA ILE A 117 -30.58 -1.95 -2.40
C ILE A 117 -31.17 -2.52 -1.10
N GLU A 118 -32.50 -2.59 -0.97
CA GLU A 118 -33.16 -3.05 0.26
C GLU A 118 -32.73 -4.45 0.66
N GLY A 119 -32.35 -4.62 1.93
CA GLY A 119 -31.88 -5.90 2.48
C GLY A 119 -30.49 -6.32 2.01
N LYS A 120 -29.81 -5.55 1.19
CA LYS A 120 -28.43 -5.82 0.75
C LYS A 120 -27.40 -5.27 1.74
N TRP A 121 -26.22 -5.85 1.71
CA TRP A 121 -25.06 -5.43 2.49
C TRP A 121 -24.39 -4.21 1.86
N GLU A 122 -24.30 -3.10 2.59
CA GLU A 122 -23.52 -1.90 2.24
C GLU A 122 -23.84 -1.28 0.87
N SER A 123 -25.06 -1.43 0.39
CA SER A 123 -25.50 -0.86 -0.89
C SER A 123 -26.10 0.52 -0.70
N TYR A 124 -26.06 1.36 -1.73
CA TYR A 124 -26.66 2.69 -1.69
C TYR A 124 -27.16 3.14 -3.07
N LEU A 125 -28.05 4.14 -3.06
CA LEU A 125 -28.47 4.83 -4.27
C LEU A 125 -28.44 6.36 -4.08
N ILE A 126 -28.19 7.06 -5.19
CA ILE A 126 -28.24 8.51 -5.27
C ILE A 126 -29.21 8.88 -6.40
N GLN A 127 -30.22 9.69 -6.10
CA GLN A 127 -31.28 10.03 -7.04
C GLN A 127 -31.96 11.34 -6.64
N THR A 128 -32.50 12.09 -7.61
CA THR A 128 -33.34 13.25 -7.35
C THR A 128 -34.81 12.82 -7.19
N VAL A 129 -35.46 13.24 -6.09
CA VAL A 129 -36.88 12.97 -5.78
C VAL A 129 -37.55 14.25 -5.32
N ASP A 130 -38.66 14.63 -5.94
CA ASP A 130 -39.44 15.85 -5.64
C ASP A 130 -38.59 17.13 -5.55
N GLY A 131 -37.50 17.21 -6.34
CA GLY A 131 -36.59 18.35 -6.38
C GLY A 131 -35.51 18.33 -5.28
N ASN A 132 -35.38 17.24 -4.51
CA ASN A 132 -34.32 17.02 -3.54
C ASN A 132 -33.35 15.95 -4.05
N LEU A 133 -32.07 16.04 -3.69
CA LEU A 133 -31.11 14.99 -3.90
C LEU A 133 -31.21 13.99 -2.72
N VAL A 134 -31.47 12.72 -3.01
CA VAL A 134 -31.55 11.66 -2.02
C VAL A 134 -30.32 10.77 -2.07
N ILE A 135 -29.69 10.54 -0.92
CA ILE A 135 -28.67 9.52 -0.70
C ILE A 135 -29.26 8.51 0.28
N ALA A 136 -29.67 7.35 -0.23
CA ALA A 136 -30.28 6.29 0.58
C ALA A 136 -29.38 5.07 0.62
N GLY A 137 -29.09 4.57 1.83
CA GLY A 137 -28.35 3.34 2.06
C GLY A 137 -29.21 2.21 2.55
N SER A 138 -28.83 0.98 2.19
CA SER A 138 -29.47 -0.26 2.69
C SER A 138 -29.27 -0.47 4.19
N ASP A 139 -28.11 -0.02 4.70
CA ASP A 139 -27.68 -0.10 6.10
C ASP A 139 -26.83 1.12 6.48
N LYS A 140 -26.31 1.13 7.73
CA LYS A 140 -25.46 2.19 8.28
C LYS A 140 -24.29 2.53 7.33
N ARG A 141 -23.56 1.53 6.89
CA ARG A 141 -22.36 1.70 6.04
C ARG A 141 -22.72 2.05 4.61
N GLY A 142 -23.75 1.45 4.04
CA GLY A 142 -24.22 1.82 2.71
C GLY A 142 -24.55 3.32 2.62
N THR A 143 -25.21 3.87 3.65
CA THR A 143 -25.50 5.31 3.70
C THR A 143 -24.21 6.14 3.78
N ILE A 144 -23.28 5.77 4.67
CA ILE A 144 -21.99 6.45 4.84
C ILE A 144 -21.18 6.41 3.54
N PHE A 145 -21.15 5.27 2.86
CA PHE A 145 -20.44 5.12 1.59
C PHE A 145 -21.05 5.95 0.46
N GLY A 146 -22.38 6.05 0.41
CA GLY A 146 -23.06 6.95 -0.53
C GLY A 146 -22.73 8.43 -0.29
N ILE A 147 -22.60 8.85 0.96
CA ILE A 147 -22.15 10.20 1.33
C ILE A 147 -20.71 10.45 0.86
N TYR A 148 -19.78 9.55 1.18
CA TYR A 148 -18.38 9.72 0.80
C TYR A 148 -18.12 9.49 -0.69
N ASP A 149 -18.99 8.74 -1.38
CA ASP A 149 -18.96 8.69 -2.85
C ASP A 149 -19.23 10.08 -3.45
N LEU A 150 -20.26 10.79 -2.95
CA LEU A 150 -20.51 12.17 -3.37
C LEU A 150 -19.32 13.10 -3.03
N SER A 151 -18.75 12.99 -1.82
CA SER A 151 -17.56 13.76 -1.42
C SER A 151 -16.39 13.56 -2.37
N GLU A 152 -16.12 12.31 -2.77
CA GLU A 152 -15.05 11.97 -3.71
C GLU A 152 -15.34 12.54 -5.10
N LYS A 153 -16.56 12.38 -5.61
CA LYS A 153 -16.96 12.83 -6.94
C LYS A 153 -16.98 14.36 -7.09
N ILE A 154 -17.21 15.10 -6.04
CA ILE A 154 -17.09 16.57 -6.08
C ILE A 154 -15.64 17.06 -5.98
N GLY A 155 -14.65 16.17 -5.80
CA GLY A 155 -13.23 16.50 -5.85
C GLY A 155 -12.50 16.50 -4.49
N VAL A 156 -13.00 15.78 -3.48
CA VAL A 156 -12.29 15.60 -2.20
C VAL A 156 -11.67 14.20 -2.15
N SER A 157 -10.34 14.14 -2.23
CA SER A 157 -9.61 12.88 -2.11
C SER A 157 -9.79 12.24 -0.74
N PRO A 158 -9.89 10.91 -0.63
CA PRO A 158 -9.78 10.20 0.64
C PRO A 158 -8.51 10.57 1.41
N TRP A 159 -7.46 10.91 0.72
CA TRP A 159 -6.13 11.24 1.25
C TRP A 159 -5.97 12.70 1.68
N HIS A 160 -7.07 13.49 1.71
CA HIS A 160 -7.03 14.90 2.08
C HIS A 160 -6.40 15.15 3.46
N TYR A 161 -6.57 14.25 4.42
CA TYR A 161 -5.95 14.35 5.73
C TYR A 161 -4.57 13.68 5.78
N PHE A 162 -4.46 12.41 5.36
CA PHE A 162 -3.23 11.61 5.52
C PHE A 162 -2.14 11.88 4.48
N ALA A 163 -2.45 12.62 3.41
CA ALA A 163 -1.44 13.06 2.44
C ALA A 163 -1.58 14.54 2.04
N ASP A 164 -2.37 15.32 2.79
CA ASP A 164 -2.59 16.75 2.54
C ASP A 164 -3.03 17.08 1.11
N VAL A 165 -3.75 16.13 0.46
CA VAL A 165 -4.27 16.34 -0.89
C VAL A 165 -5.33 17.44 -0.86
N PRO A 166 -5.15 18.57 -1.56
CA PRO A 166 -6.13 19.63 -1.56
C PRO A 166 -7.38 19.23 -2.33
N ALA A 167 -8.56 19.73 -1.90
CA ALA A 167 -9.77 19.55 -2.67
C ALA A 167 -9.67 20.35 -3.98
N GLN A 168 -10.18 19.77 -5.07
CA GLN A 168 -10.29 20.46 -6.36
C GLN A 168 -11.34 21.57 -6.25
N ARG A 169 -10.97 22.80 -6.61
CA ARG A 169 -11.84 23.97 -6.49
C ARG A 169 -12.76 24.14 -7.68
N HIS A 170 -14.06 24.27 -7.42
CA HIS A 170 -15.10 24.52 -8.41
C HIS A 170 -16.05 25.61 -7.95
N ALA A 171 -16.45 26.50 -8.85
CA ALA A 171 -17.37 27.60 -8.54
C ALA A 171 -18.82 27.11 -8.35
N ALA A 172 -19.17 25.99 -8.97
CA ALA A 172 -20.51 25.41 -8.88
C ALA A 172 -20.44 23.88 -8.95
N LEU A 173 -21.42 23.25 -8.31
CA LEU A 173 -21.57 21.79 -8.24
C LEU A 173 -23.01 21.41 -8.58
N TYR A 174 -23.17 20.49 -9.53
CA TYR A 174 -24.47 19.96 -9.94
C TYR A 174 -24.42 18.43 -9.97
N VAL A 175 -25.53 17.79 -9.58
CA VAL A 175 -25.75 16.36 -9.76
C VAL A 175 -26.61 16.15 -11.01
N LYS A 176 -26.11 15.42 -11.99
CA LYS A 176 -26.84 15.10 -13.24
C LYS A 176 -28.10 14.31 -12.92
N PRO A 177 -29.18 14.49 -13.70
CA PRO A 177 -30.40 13.69 -13.52
C PRO A 177 -30.10 12.22 -13.79
N GLY A 178 -30.62 11.34 -12.94
CA GLY A 178 -30.42 9.89 -13.04
C GLY A 178 -30.68 9.16 -11.73
N ARG A 179 -30.62 7.86 -11.81
CA ARG A 179 -30.64 6.95 -10.66
C ARG A 179 -29.32 6.19 -10.62
N TYR A 180 -28.50 6.45 -9.62
CA TYR A 180 -27.15 5.91 -9.46
C TYR A 180 -27.17 4.90 -8.32
N VAL A 181 -27.09 3.63 -8.66
CA VAL A 181 -27.12 2.52 -7.70
C VAL A 181 -25.74 1.91 -7.59
N GLN A 182 -25.27 1.74 -6.37
CA GLN A 182 -24.07 0.99 -6.05
C GLN A 182 -24.48 -0.30 -5.33
N ASP A 183 -24.18 -1.42 -5.94
CA ASP A 183 -24.43 -2.75 -5.36
C ASP A 183 -23.44 -3.08 -4.25
N SER A 184 -23.72 -4.16 -3.51
CA SER A 184 -22.87 -4.68 -2.44
C SER A 184 -21.43 -4.90 -2.90
N PRO A 185 -20.45 -4.66 -2.01
CA PRO A 185 -19.07 -5.02 -2.30
C PRO A 185 -18.91 -6.53 -2.49
N LYS A 186 -17.95 -6.92 -3.33
CA LYS A 186 -17.63 -8.34 -3.58
C LYS A 186 -16.89 -8.98 -2.42
N VAL A 187 -16.05 -8.22 -1.73
CA VAL A 187 -15.40 -8.66 -0.50
C VAL A 187 -16.13 -8.07 0.69
N LYS A 188 -16.66 -8.91 1.57
CA LYS A 188 -17.58 -8.51 2.64
C LYS A 188 -16.93 -7.59 3.68
N TYR A 189 -15.77 -7.97 4.22
CA TYR A 189 -14.99 -7.18 5.16
C TYR A 189 -13.67 -6.76 4.49
N ARG A 190 -13.36 -5.48 4.56
CA ARG A 190 -12.22 -4.85 3.86
C ARG A 190 -11.55 -3.89 4.82
N GLY A 191 -10.27 -4.07 5.07
CA GLY A 191 -9.63 -3.17 6.01
C GLY A 191 -8.14 -3.35 6.16
N ILE A 192 -7.61 -2.65 7.14
CA ILE A 192 -6.19 -2.57 7.41
C ILE A 192 -5.83 -3.09 8.80
N PHE A 193 -4.58 -3.47 8.95
CA PHE A 193 -3.93 -3.69 10.22
C PHE A 193 -2.87 -2.62 10.44
N LEU A 194 -3.02 -1.81 11.47
CA LEU A 194 -2.00 -0.88 11.94
C LEU A 194 -1.11 -1.59 12.95
N ASN A 195 0.14 -1.79 12.62
CA ASN A 195 1.15 -2.04 13.63
C ASN A 195 1.55 -0.69 14.25
N ASP A 196 1.71 -0.60 15.54
CA ASP A 196 2.21 0.61 16.20
C ASP A 196 3.73 0.70 16.05
N GLU A 197 4.17 0.91 14.83
CA GLU A 197 5.55 0.85 14.42
C GLU A 197 6.36 2.02 14.96
N TRP A 198 7.17 1.75 15.95
CA TRP A 198 8.12 2.71 16.44
C TRP A 198 9.41 2.68 15.62
N PRO A 199 10.01 3.86 15.32
CA PRO A 199 9.71 5.20 15.89
C PRO A 199 8.67 6.03 15.13
N SER A 200 8.13 5.55 14.01
CA SER A 200 7.34 6.34 13.05
C SER A 200 5.91 6.59 13.51
N LEU A 201 4.93 5.75 13.18
CA LEU A 201 3.51 5.99 13.48
C LEU A 201 3.27 6.23 14.97
N GLY A 202 3.87 5.42 15.85
CA GLY A 202 3.77 5.55 17.30
C GLY A 202 4.33 6.87 17.79
N GLY A 203 5.48 7.30 17.27
CA GLY A 203 6.09 8.58 17.56
C GLY A 203 5.22 9.76 17.13
N TRP A 204 4.67 9.70 15.92
CA TRP A 204 3.75 10.73 15.40
C TRP A 204 2.44 10.78 16.18
N ALA A 205 1.79 9.63 16.41
CA ALA A 205 0.53 9.57 17.16
C ALA A 205 0.70 10.08 18.60
N SER A 206 1.79 9.70 19.27
CA SER A 206 2.12 10.18 20.63
C SER A 206 2.33 11.69 20.65
N LYS A 207 3.06 12.25 19.68
CA LYS A 207 3.33 13.69 19.59
C LYS A 207 2.08 14.49 19.29
N LYS A 208 1.25 14.03 18.35
CA LYS A 208 0.12 14.80 17.84
C LYS A 208 -1.16 14.60 18.67
N PHE A 209 -1.42 13.41 19.15
CA PHE A 209 -2.67 13.04 19.82
C PHE A 209 -2.47 12.63 21.28
N GLY A 210 -1.24 12.36 21.70
CA GLY A 210 -0.92 11.80 23.01
C GLY A 210 -0.97 10.27 23.04
N GLY A 211 -1.05 9.62 21.89
CA GLY A 211 -1.11 8.15 21.73
C GLY A 211 -2.19 7.71 20.76
N PHE A 212 -2.43 6.40 20.70
CA PHE A 212 -3.45 5.77 19.87
C PHE A 212 -4.82 5.81 20.56
N ASN A 213 -5.41 6.98 20.64
CA ASN A 213 -6.70 7.25 21.29
C ASN A 213 -7.81 7.56 20.27
N SER A 214 -9.02 7.84 20.76
CA SER A 214 -10.18 8.11 19.92
C SER A 214 -10.00 9.32 19.00
N ARG A 215 -9.18 10.30 19.36
CA ARG A 215 -8.85 11.44 18.47
C ARG A 215 -7.99 10.99 17.27
N PHE A 216 -7.06 10.08 17.50
CA PHE A 216 -6.26 9.46 16.43
C PHE A 216 -7.13 8.56 15.55
N TYR A 217 -7.88 7.63 16.18
CA TYR A 217 -8.68 6.66 15.42
C TYR A 217 -9.83 7.31 14.64
N ALA A 218 -10.36 8.46 15.08
CA ALA A 218 -11.37 9.19 14.31
C ALA A 218 -10.90 9.52 12.89
N HIS A 219 -9.63 9.92 12.73
CA HIS A 219 -9.05 10.18 11.40
C HIS A 219 -8.80 8.90 10.60
N VAL A 220 -8.36 7.83 11.25
CA VAL A 220 -8.14 6.54 10.57
C VAL A 220 -9.46 5.94 10.12
N PHE A 221 -10.48 5.94 10.97
CA PHE A 221 -11.82 5.43 10.62
C PHE A 221 -12.47 6.25 9.50
N GLU A 222 -12.31 7.58 9.52
CA GLU A 222 -12.78 8.41 8.41
C GLU A 222 -12.07 8.04 7.09
N LEU A 223 -10.74 7.85 7.09
CA LEU A 223 -10.01 7.39 5.91
C LEU A 223 -10.55 6.06 5.39
N LEU A 224 -10.72 5.08 6.28
CA LEU A 224 -11.25 3.76 5.91
C LEU A 224 -12.63 3.88 5.25
N LEU A 225 -13.54 4.64 5.86
CA LEU A 225 -14.90 4.83 5.32
C LEU A 225 -14.89 5.58 3.98
N ARG A 226 -13.99 6.55 3.78
CA ARG A 226 -13.81 7.23 2.48
C ARG A 226 -13.27 6.28 1.40
N LEU A 227 -12.47 5.29 1.79
CA LEU A 227 -12.00 4.21 0.93
C LEU A 227 -12.99 3.04 0.81
N LYS A 228 -14.21 3.19 1.38
CA LYS A 228 -15.25 2.15 1.45
C LYS A 228 -14.78 0.87 2.15
N ALA A 229 -13.84 0.99 3.08
CA ALA A 229 -13.44 -0.06 4.00
C ALA A 229 -14.33 -0.07 5.25
N ASN A 230 -14.41 -1.22 5.92
CA ASN A 230 -15.30 -1.42 7.06
C ASN A 230 -14.67 -2.22 8.21
N TYR A 231 -13.40 -2.60 8.13
CA TYR A 231 -12.73 -3.48 9.06
C TYR A 231 -11.38 -2.97 9.51
N MET A 232 -10.97 -3.28 10.75
CA MET A 232 -9.65 -2.88 11.22
C MET A 232 -9.12 -3.79 12.33
N TRP A 233 -7.80 -4.08 12.27
CA TRP A 233 -6.97 -4.48 13.40
C TRP A 233 -6.17 -3.26 13.89
N PRO A 234 -6.33 -2.87 15.17
CA PRO A 234 -5.68 -1.67 15.69
C PRO A 234 -4.21 -1.89 16.00
N ALA A 235 -3.48 -0.82 16.29
CA ALA A 235 -2.14 -0.84 16.83
C ALA A 235 -2.07 -1.66 18.13
N MET A 236 -1.00 -2.48 18.31
CA MET A 236 -0.99 -3.53 19.33
C MET A 236 0.31 -3.69 20.13
N TRP A 237 1.47 -3.33 19.57
CA TRP A 237 2.75 -3.63 20.20
C TRP A 237 3.04 -2.76 21.44
N ALA A 238 2.78 -1.46 21.33
CA ALA A 238 2.93 -0.51 22.42
C ALA A 238 1.59 0.01 22.96
N SER A 239 0.47 -0.47 22.42
CA SER A 239 -0.87 0.06 22.62
C SER A 239 -1.87 -1.01 22.99
N SER A 240 -2.99 -0.58 23.60
CA SER A 240 -4.09 -1.42 23.98
C SER A 240 -5.39 -0.70 23.64
N PHE A 241 -6.00 -1.05 22.51
CA PHE A 241 -7.11 -0.33 21.90
C PHE A 241 -8.25 0.02 22.88
N TYR A 242 -8.67 -0.95 23.70
CA TYR A 242 -9.78 -0.75 24.63
C TYR A 242 -9.36 -0.22 26.01
N GLU A 243 -8.09 -0.43 26.43
CA GLU A 243 -7.63 -0.02 27.75
C GLU A 243 -6.98 1.37 27.75
N ASP A 244 -6.28 1.74 26.68
CA ASP A 244 -5.60 3.03 26.60
C ASP A 244 -6.63 4.18 26.41
N ASP A 245 -7.74 3.92 25.69
CA ASP A 245 -8.89 4.83 25.60
C ASP A 245 -10.20 4.04 25.45
N PRO A 246 -11.04 3.95 26.50
CA PRO A 246 -12.33 3.25 26.44
C PRO A 246 -13.30 3.80 25.38
N ALA A 247 -13.10 5.03 24.89
CA ALA A 247 -13.92 5.61 23.83
C ALA A 247 -13.64 5.01 22.45
N ASN A 248 -12.50 4.35 22.24
CA ASN A 248 -12.10 3.77 20.95
C ASN A 248 -13.16 2.78 20.42
N GLY A 249 -13.61 1.84 21.25
CA GLY A 249 -14.59 0.84 20.83
C GLY A 249 -15.95 1.44 20.46
N GLN A 250 -16.46 2.38 21.25
CA GLN A 250 -17.69 3.10 20.95
C GLN A 250 -17.57 3.94 19.68
N LEU A 251 -16.43 4.59 19.46
CA LEU A 251 -16.18 5.38 18.26
C LEU A 251 -16.19 4.49 17.00
N ALA A 252 -15.51 3.34 17.05
CA ALA A 252 -15.50 2.38 15.95
C ALA A 252 -16.93 1.94 15.58
N ASP A 253 -17.72 1.53 16.57
CA ASP A 253 -19.10 1.10 16.38
C ASP A 253 -20.00 2.23 15.86
N ASP A 254 -19.91 3.43 16.47
CA ASP A 254 -20.67 4.61 16.03
C ASP A 254 -20.36 4.97 14.57
N MET A 255 -19.10 4.90 14.15
CA MET A 255 -18.67 5.19 12.77
C MET A 255 -18.93 4.03 11.80
N GLY A 256 -19.10 2.80 12.27
CA GLY A 256 -19.39 1.64 11.44
C GLY A 256 -18.16 0.82 11.06
N ILE A 257 -17.09 0.90 11.84
CA ILE A 257 -15.91 0.05 11.68
C ILE A 257 -16.04 -1.20 12.53
N VAL A 258 -15.98 -2.35 11.91
CA VAL A 258 -15.92 -3.67 12.55
C VAL A 258 -14.50 -3.89 13.07
N MET A 259 -14.36 -4.18 14.35
CA MET A 259 -13.06 -4.37 14.97
C MET A 259 -12.69 -5.85 15.09
N GLY A 260 -11.44 -6.14 14.87
CA GLY A 260 -10.81 -7.41 15.19
C GLY A 260 -9.46 -7.20 15.90
N THR A 261 -8.75 -8.28 16.16
CA THR A 261 -7.38 -8.26 16.67
C THR A 261 -6.52 -9.24 15.87
N SER A 262 -5.22 -9.06 15.89
CA SER A 262 -4.33 -9.83 15.05
C SER A 262 -4.25 -11.32 15.45
N HIS A 263 -3.57 -12.08 14.63
CA HIS A 263 -3.43 -13.54 14.72
C HIS A 263 -2.81 -14.08 16.02
N HIS A 264 -2.12 -13.25 16.79
CA HIS A 264 -1.54 -13.64 18.10
C HIS A 264 -2.18 -12.90 19.28
N GLU A 265 -3.30 -12.23 19.05
CA GLU A 265 -4.07 -11.45 20.04
C GLU A 265 -5.50 -12.01 20.16
N PRO A 266 -5.67 -13.22 20.66
CA PRO A 266 -6.98 -13.86 20.70
C PRO A 266 -7.96 -13.15 21.65
N MET A 267 -9.26 -13.36 21.39
CA MET A 267 -10.35 -12.91 22.25
C MET A 267 -10.37 -11.39 22.48
N MET A 268 -10.03 -10.61 21.43
CA MET A 268 -10.01 -9.14 21.48
C MET A 268 -9.06 -8.58 22.56
N ARG A 269 -8.00 -9.33 22.88
CA ARG A 269 -7.01 -8.97 23.90
C ARG A 269 -5.65 -8.70 23.27
N PRO A 270 -5.23 -7.43 23.14
CA PRO A 270 -3.85 -7.10 22.76
C PRO A 270 -2.84 -7.80 23.67
N HIS A 271 -1.75 -8.29 23.12
CA HIS A 271 -0.69 -8.91 23.90
C HIS A 271 -0.11 -7.96 24.96
N LYS A 272 -0.19 -6.65 24.69
CA LYS A 272 0.14 -5.59 25.65
C LYS A 272 -0.65 -5.69 26.95
N ASP A 273 -1.93 -6.06 26.91
CA ASP A 273 -2.76 -6.25 28.11
C ASP A 273 -2.18 -7.37 28.98
N TYR A 274 -1.82 -8.51 28.34
CA TYR A 274 -1.20 -9.60 29.06
C TYR A 274 0.15 -9.18 29.65
N THR A 275 1.03 -8.50 28.91
CA THR A 275 2.35 -8.11 29.40
C THR A 275 2.28 -7.16 30.59
N LYS A 276 1.28 -6.25 30.65
CA LYS A 276 1.00 -5.39 31.79
C LYS A 276 0.52 -6.18 33.04
N ARG A 277 -0.18 -7.29 32.83
CA ARG A 277 -0.87 -8.07 33.87
C ARG A 277 -0.28 -9.48 34.04
N ARG A 278 0.93 -9.73 33.56
CA ARG A 278 1.59 -11.06 33.56
C ARG A 278 1.61 -11.73 34.94
N LYS A 279 1.81 -10.97 36.01
CA LYS A 279 1.81 -11.49 37.38
C LYS A 279 0.43 -11.92 37.88
N GLU A 280 -0.62 -11.26 37.38
CA GLU A 280 -2.00 -11.54 37.74
C GLU A 280 -2.54 -12.73 36.91
N VAL A 281 -2.31 -12.71 35.60
CA VAL A 281 -2.78 -13.75 34.67
C VAL A 281 -2.01 -15.06 34.83
N GLY A 282 -0.74 -14.98 35.22
CA GLY A 282 0.17 -16.14 35.27
C GLY A 282 0.82 -16.49 33.92
N PRO A 283 1.43 -17.68 33.80
CA PRO A 283 2.12 -18.09 32.58
C PRO A 283 1.21 -18.15 31.36
N TRP A 284 1.72 -17.69 30.20
CA TRP A 284 1.02 -17.81 28.91
C TRP A 284 1.15 -19.22 28.35
N ASN A 285 0.54 -20.18 29.07
CA ASN A 285 0.53 -21.59 28.72
C ASN A 285 -0.80 -22.21 29.15
N TYR A 286 -1.64 -22.51 28.17
CA TYR A 286 -3.01 -22.99 28.42
C TYR A 286 -3.05 -24.39 29.05
N ALA A 287 -2.07 -25.24 28.79
CA ALA A 287 -2.01 -26.58 29.39
C ALA A 287 -1.76 -26.53 30.91
N THR A 288 -1.08 -25.49 31.40
CA THR A 288 -0.72 -25.36 32.83
C THR A 288 -1.42 -24.22 33.56
N ASN A 289 -2.04 -23.28 32.84
CA ASN A 289 -2.69 -22.10 33.40
C ASN A 289 -4.02 -21.77 32.69
N LYS A 290 -4.86 -22.77 32.50
CA LYS A 290 -6.15 -22.60 31.82
C LYS A 290 -7.02 -21.54 32.50
N GLU A 291 -7.20 -21.60 33.83
CA GLU A 291 -8.09 -20.71 34.59
C GLU A 291 -7.67 -19.24 34.48
N GLY A 292 -6.37 -18.94 34.61
CA GLY A 292 -5.85 -17.57 34.50
C GLY A 292 -6.05 -17.01 33.09
N ILE A 293 -5.80 -17.82 32.06
CA ILE A 293 -5.98 -17.41 30.65
C ILE A 293 -7.46 -17.31 30.32
N ASP A 294 -8.34 -18.21 30.78
CA ASP A 294 -9.78 -18.11 30.55
C ASP A 294 -10.35 -16.84 31.20
N SER A 295 -9.92 -16.50 32.44
CA SER A 295 -10.31 -15.24 33.07
C SER A 295 -9.90 -14.02 32.24
N PHE A 296 -8.69 -14.02 31.72
CA PHE A 296 -8.20 -12.97 30.82
C PHE A 296 -9.03 -12.87 29.51
N PHE A 297 -9.42 -14.00 28.93
CA PHE A 297 -10.24 -14.04 27.72
C PHE A 297 -11.69 -13.59 27.97
N ILE A 298 -12.29 -13.92 29.13
CA ILE A 298 -13.64 -13.48 29.52
C ILE A 298 -13.74 -11.96 29.46
N GLU A 299 -12.78 -11.24 30.01
CA GLU A 299 -12.78 -9.77 30.01
C GLU A 299 -12.76 -9.20 28.58
N GLY A 300 -12.01 -9.81 27.66
CA GLY A 300 -12.00 -9.40 26.26
C GLY A 300 -13.34 -9.66 25.56
N ALA A 301 -13.95 -10.84 25.80
CA ALA A 301 -15.27 -11.17 25.29
C ALA A 301 -16.35 -10.22 25.83
N GLU A 302 -16.31 -9.85 27.10
CA GLU A 302 -17.24 -8.89 27.71
C GLU A 302 -17.13 -7.48 27.11
N ARG A 303 -15.91 -7.05 26.76
CA ARG A 303 -15.69 -5.78 26.07
C ARG A 303 -16.25 -5.80 24.65
N SER A 304 -15.91 -6.85 23.88
CA SER A 304 -16.27 -6.95 22.46
C SER A 304 -17.77 -7.14 22.22
N ARG A 305 -18.51 -7.80 23.11
CA ARG A 305 -19.94 -8.07 22.91
C ARG A 305 -20.81 -6.83 22.72
N LYS A 306 -20.28 -5.65 23.10
CA LYS A 306 -21.00 -4.36 22.99
C LYS A 306 -20.90 -3.75 21.61
N TYR A 307 -19.98 -4.22 20.79
CA TYR A 307 -19.60 -3.60 19.53
C TYR A 307 -19.56 -4.63 18.40
N GLU A 308 -19.72 -4.18 17.16
CA GLU A 308 -19.58 -5.03 16.00
C GLU A 308 -18.12 -5.50 15.85
N SER A 309 -17.89 -6.81 15.97
CA SER A 309 -16.54 -7.37 16.04
C SER A 309 -16.44 -8.74 15.35
N ILE A 310 -15.26 -9.07 14.82
CA ILE A 310 -14.90 -10.43 14.45
C ILE A 310 -13.79 -10.89 15.41
N VAL A 311 -14.09 -11.92 16.21
CA VAL A 311 -13.20 -12.35 17.29
C VAL A 311 -12.15 -13.30 16.76
N THR A 312 -10.88 -12.95 16.92
CA THR A 312 -9.77 -13.88 16.65
C THR A 312 -9.73 -14.96 17.71
N ILE A 313 -9.75 -16.22 17.30
CA ILE A 313 -9.61 -17.39 18.18
C ILE A 313 -8.32 -18.14 17.89
N GLY A 314 -7.95 -19.03 18.80
CA GLY A 314 -6.67 -19.73 18.80
C GLY A 314 -5.70 -19.11 19.79
N MET A 315 -4.47 -19.55 19.78
CA MET A 315 -3.41 -19.03 20.64
C MET A 315 -2.05 -19.33 20.01
N ARG A 316 -1.12 -18.41 20.15
CA ARG A 316 0.31 -18.61 19.88
C ARG A 316 1.12 -18.55 21.17
N GLY A 317 2.44 -18.58 21.12
CA GLY A 317 3.32 -18.43 22.26
C GLY A 317 3.28 -17.02 22.86
N ASP A 318 4.06 -16.79 23.90
CA ASP A 318 4.18 -15.49 24.56
C ASP A 318 4.91 -14.51 23.62
N GLY A 319 4.18 -13.56 23.07
CA GLY A 319 4.58 -12.71 21.95
C GLY A 319 4.16 -13.33 20.60
N ASP A 320 4.67 -12.78 19.50
CA ASP A 320 4.39 -13.31 18.15
C ASP A 320 5.33 -14.47 17.78
N VAL A 321 5.29 -15.52 18.55
CA VAL A 321 6.11 -16.73 18.37
C VAL A 321 5.24 -17.99 18.40
N ALA A 322 5.75 -19.09 17.86
CA ALA A 322 5.08 -20.39 17.97
C ALA A 322 4.94 -20.83 19.44
N MET A 323 3.88 -21.59 19.74
CA MET A 323 3.80 -22.29 21.04
C MET A 323 5.03 -23.19 21.18
N GLY A 324 5.72 -23.04 22.32
CA GLY A 324 6.93 -23.81 22.60
C GLY A 324 6.66 -25.08 23.42
N GLY A 325 7.65 -25.97 23.49
CA GLY A 325 7.73 -27.05 24.49
C GLY A 325 7.10 -28.37 24.12
N GLY A 326 6.55 -28.53 22.89
CA GLY A 326 5.94 -29.80 22.46
C GLY A 326 6.14 -30.11 20.97
N THR A 327 5.76 -31.32 20.57
CA THR A 327 5.62 -31.71 19.17
C THR A 327 4.44 -30.96 18.52
N ASP A 328 4.36 -31.00 17.20
CA ASP A 328 3.19 -30.42 16.50
C ASP A 328 1.88 -31.06 16.97
N GLU A 329 1.88 -32.35 17.24
CA GLU A 329 0.71 -33.11 17.69
C GLU A 329 0.27 -32.67 19.09
N GLU A 330 1.21 -32.45 20.02
CA GLU A 330 0.92 -31.94 21.35
C GLU A 330 0.42 -30.50 21.29
N ASN A 331 1.04 -29.65 20.47
CA ASN A 331 0.62 -28.27 20.28
C ASN A 331 -0.77 -28.18 19.63
N MET A 332 -1.10 -29.07 18.67
CA MET A 332 -2.43 -29.16 18.07
C MET A 332 -3.49 -29.59 19.10
N ALA A 333 -3.16 -30.51 20.01
CA ALA A 333 -4.07 -30.90 21.09
C ALA A 333 -4.37 -29.72 22.03
N VAL A 334 -3.33 -29.00 22.49
CA VAL A 334 -3.50 -27.78 23.32
C VAL A 334 -4.32 -26.73 22.56
N LEU A 335 -4.04 -26.50 21.27
CA LEU A 335 -4.77 -25.53 20.46
C LEU A 335 -6.25 -25.89 20.33
N SER A 336 -6.57 -27.18 20.21
CA SER A 336 -7.96 -27.65 20.21
C SER A 336 -8.69 -27.31 21.51
N ASP A 337 -8.04 -27.51 22.67
CA ASP A 337 -8.60 -27.18 23.98
C ASP A 337 -8.77 -25.67 24.15
N VAL A 338 -7.82 -24.87 23.67
CA VAL A 338 -7.92 -23.41 23.65
C VAL A 338 -9.14 -22.95 22.87
N ILE A 339 -9.28 -23.41 21.62
CA ILE A 339 -10.41 -23.02 20.75
C ILE A 339 -11.74 -23.43 21.36
N LYS A 340 -11.83 -24.63 21.93
CA LYS A 340 -13.03 -25.09 22.63
C LYS A 340 -13.36 -24.17 23.81
N GLY A 341 -12.40 -23.87 24.68
CA GLY A 341 -12.59 -22.97 25.83
C GLY A 341 -12.99 -21.55 25.41
N GLN A 342 -12.35 -21.02 24.39
CA GLN A 342 -12.69 -19.69 23.84
C GLN A 342 -14.12 -19.63 23.31
N ARG A 343 -14.58 -20.66 22.60
CA ARG A 343 -15.95 -20.73 22.08
C ARG A 343 -16.98 -20.88 23.20
N GLU A 344 -16.68 -21.67 24.24
CA GLU A 344 -17.51 -21.78 25.44
C GLU A 344 -17.63 -20.40 26.16
N ILE A 345 -16.53 -19.66 26.27
CA ILE A 345 -16.52 -18.31 26.82
C ILE A 345 -17.39 -17.37 25.99
N LEU A 346 -17.20 -17.35 24.66
CA LEU A 346 -18.00 -16.51 23.77
C LEU A 346 -19.50 -16.80 23.89
N GLY A 347 -19.91 -18.06 23.80
CA GLY A 347 -21.30 -18.45 23.95
C GLY A 347 -21.92 -17.99 25.28
N ARG A 348 -21.19 -18.21 26.39
CA ARG A 348 -21.62 -17.79 27.72
C ARG A 348 -21.73 -16.27 27.86
N VAL A 349 -20.70 -15.53 27.41
CA VAL A 349 -20.66 -14.07 27.57
C VAL A 349 -21.68 -13.37 26.67
N HIS A 350 -21.84 -13.81 25.43
CA HIS A 350 -22.79 -13.22 24.49
C HIS A 350 -24.21 -13.73 24.67
N GLY A 351 -24.44 -14.85 25.41
CA GLY A 351 -25.75 -15.47 25.59
C GLY A 351 -26.31 -16.02 24.26
N LYS A 352 -25.47 -16.51 23.36
CA LYS A 352 -25.82 -17.00 22.03
C LYS A 352 -25.04 -18.28 21.72
N ASP A 353 -25.49 -19.02 20.70
CA ASP A 353 -24.66 -20.08 20.14
C ASP A 353 -23.33 -19.48 19.63
N PRO A 354 -22.17 -20.08 19.97
CA PRO A 354 -20.89 -19.62 19.41
C PRO A 354 -20.88 -19.54 17.89
N ALA A 355 -21.67 -20.35 17.20
CA ALA A 355 -21.80 -20.32 15.74
C ALA A 355 -22.47 -19.04 15.18
N GLU A 356 -23.16 -18.28 16.03
CA GLU A 356 -23.77 -16.99 15.66
C GLU A 356 -22.84 -15.80 15.88
N ILE A 357 -21.68 -16.02 16.50
CA ILE A 357 -20.70 -14.97 16.82
C ILE A 357 -19.59 -15.02 15.76
N PRO A 358 -19.35 -13.94 15.01
CA PRO A 358 -18.29 -13.92 14.01
C PRO A 358 -16.91 -14.18 14.63
N GLN A 359 -16.24 -15.21 14.14
CA GLN A 359 -14.93 -15.66 14.62
C GLN A 359 -14.00 -15.90 13.43
N LEU A 360 -12.71 -15.66 13.62
CA LEU A 360 -11.70 -16.03 12.65
C LEU A 360 -10.55 -16.80 13.30
N TRP A 361 -9.91 -17.66 12.53
CA TRP A 361 -8.69 -18.38 12.88
C TRP A 361 -7.64 -18.15 11.79
N ALA A 362 -6.51 -17.55 12.15
CA ALA A 362 -5.45 -17.21 11.21
C ALA A 362 -4.53 -18.40 10.94
N VAL A 363 -4.46 -18.79 9.67
CA VAL A 363 -3.59 -19.87 9.16
C VAL A 363 -2.22 -19.26 8.82
N PHE A 364 -1.47 -18.83 9.86
CA PHE A 364 -0.22 -18.11 9.74
C PHE A 364 0.96 -18.89 10.33
N THR A 365 2.12 -18.85 9.68
CA THR A 365 3.38 -19.50 10.09
C THR A 365 3.23 -20.99 10.48
N GLU A 366 3.47 -21.38 11.74
CA GLU A 366 3.33 -22.77 12.22
C GLU A 366 1.89 -23.27 12.16
N VAL A 367 0.92 -22.37 12.29
CA VAL A 367 -0.51 -22.72 12.22
C VAL A 367 -0.89 -23.22 10.83
N GLN A 368 -0.25 -22.71 9.76
CA GLN A 368 -0.43 -23.28 8.42
C GLN A 368 0.05 -24.75 8.37
N ARG A 369 1.16 -25.09 9.04
CA ARG A 369 1.66 -26.46 9.10
C ARG A 369 0.67 -27.37 9.86
N TYR A 370 0.04 -26.87 10.93
CA TYR A 370 -1.01 -27.62 11.64
C TYR A 370 -2.23 -27.85 10.74
N TYR A 371 -2.68 -26.83 10.02
CA TYR A 371 -3.75 -26.97 9.03
C TYR A 371 -3.40 -27.99 7.94
N ASP A 372 -2.19 -27.94 7.38
CA ASP A 372 -1.72 -28.89 6.36
C ASP A 372 -1.60 -30.33 6.90
N LYS A 373 -1.36 -30.50 8.21
CA LYS A 373 -1.40 -31.79 8.93
C LYS A 373 -2.84 -32.27 9.26
N GLY A 374 -3.85 -31.52 8.90
CA GLY A 374 -5.26 -31.89 9.07
C GLY A 374 -5.95 -31.31 10.31
N PHE A 375 -5.33 -30.36 11.04
CA PHE A 375 -6.01 -29.64 12.12
C PHE A 375 -7.17 -28.81 11.54
N LYS A 376 -8.34 -28.92 12.19
CA LYS A 376 -9.55 -28.24 11.72
C LYS A 376 -10.22 -27.45 12.83
N VAL A 377 -10.77 -26.30 12.46
CA VAL A 377 -11.70 -25.53 13.28
C VAL A 377 -13.14 -25.76 12.81
N PRO A 378 -14.16 -25.49 13.64
CA PRO A 378 -15.56 -25.60 13.25
C PRO A 378 -15.88 -24.83 11.97
N ASP A 379 -16.87 -25.30 11.22
CA ASP A 379 -17.25 -24.78 9.90
C ASP A 379 -17.76 -23.31 9.93
N ASP A 380 -18.26 -22.87 11.07
CA ASP A 380 -18.71 -21.51 11.32
C ASP A 380 -17.58 -20.51 11.64
N VAL A 381 -16.33 -20.99 11.79
CA VAL A 381 -15.15 -20.14 11.99
C VAL A 381 -14.53 -19.79 10.65
N MET A 382 -14.27 -18.51 10.40
CA MET A 382 -13.57 -18.04 9.19
C MET A 382 -12.13 -18.53 9.18
N LEU A 383 -11.69 -19.10 8.05
CA LEU A 383 -10.26 -19.36 7.81
C LEU A 383 -9.59 -18.14 7.21
N LEU A 384 -8.60 -17.61 7.90
CA LEU A 384 -7.84 -16.47 7.43
C LEU A 384 -6.48 -16.94 6.89
N PHE A 385 -6.37 -17.10 5.57
CA PHE A 385 -5.12 -17.46 4.91
C PHE A 385 -4.17 -16.26 4.85
N CYS A 386 -2.86 -16.54 4.70
CA CYS A 386 -1.84 -15.52 4.75
C CYS A 386 -0.90 -15.62 3.54
N ASP A 387 -0.23 -14.50 3.24
CA ASP A 387 0.88 -14.47 2.31
C ASP A 387 2.19 -14.99 2.97
N ASN A 388 3.30 -14.86 2.26
CA ASN A 388 4.64 -15.24 2.74
C ASN A 388 5.40 -14.10 3.45
N ASN A 389 4.70 -13.10 3.98
CA ASN A 389 5.23 -11.87 4.56
C ASN A 389 5.87 -10.88 3.54
N TRP A 390 5.92 -11.25 2.27
CA TRP A 390 6.43 -10.42 1.18
C TRP A 390 5.44 -10.25 0.03
N GLY A 391 4.15 -10.46 0.32
CA GLY A 391 3.06 -10.23 -0.61
C GLY A 391 2.91 -11.30 -1.69
N TYR A 392 3.19 -12.57 -1.37
CA TYR A 392 2.87 -13.71 -2.23
C TYR A 392 2.03 -14.72 -1.45
N ILE A 393 0.83 -14.99 -1.92
CA ILE A 393 -0.09 -15.95 -1.30
C ILE A 393 0.54 -17.34 -1.37
N ARG A 394 0.69 -18.00 -0.22
CA ARG A 394 1.30 -19.32 -0.10
C ARG A 394 0.31 -20.46 -0.24
N ARG A 395 -0.91 -20.21 0.22
CA ARG A 395 -1.94 -21.22 0.35
C ARG A 395 -3.30 -20.60 0.07
N VAL A 396 -4.08 -21.25 -0.75
CA VAL A 396 -5.53 -21.04 -0.87
C VAL A 396 -6.26 -22.26 -0.32
N GLY A 397 -7.43 -22.09 0.21
CA GLY A 397 -8.25 -23.20 0.71
C GLY A 397 -8.62 -24.16 -0.41
N PRO A 398 -8.76 -25.46 -0.12
CA PRO A 398 -9.32 -26.39 -1.09
C PRO A 398 -10.76 -25.99 -1.43
N TRP A 399 -11.24 -26.42 -2.59
CA TRP A 399 -12.58 -26.05 -3.06
C TRP A 399 -13.72 -26.42 -2.10
N GLN A 400 -13.52 -27.45 -1.24
CA GLN A 400 -14.47 -27.81 -0.19
C GLN A 400 -14.64 -26.74 0.88
N GLU A 401 -13.56 -26.01 1.20
CA GLU A 401 -13.59 -24.92 2.20
C GLU A 401 -14.30 -23.68 1.68
N GLN A 402 -14.41 -23.49 0.36
CA GLN A 402 -15.14 -22.37 -0.24
C GLN A 402 -16.62 -22.31 0.13
N ARG A 403 -17.18 -23.38 0.70
CA ARG A 403 -18.57 -23.47 1.11
C ARG A 403 -18.77 -23.44 2.62
N ARG A 404 -17.69 -23.20 3.39
CA ARG A 404 -17.80 -23.14 4.84
C ARG A 404 -18.63 -21.95 5.30
N LYS A 405 -19.41 -22.11 6.39
CA LYS A 405 -20.32 -21.08 6.90
C LYS A 405 -19.57 -19.82 7.39
N GLY A 406 -18.42 -20.01 8.01
CA GLY A 406 -17.58 -18.92 8.49
C GLY A 406 -16.88 -18.14 7.39
N GLY A 407 -16.82 -18.68 6.17
CA GLY A 407 -16.16 -18.07 5.04
C GLY A 407 -14.63 -18.14 5.08
N MET A 408 -13.98 -17.49 4.11
CA MET A 408 -12.54 -17.44 3.98
C MET A 408 -12.05 -16.00 3.81
N GLY A 409 -10.93 -15.66 4.47
CA GLY A 409 -10.29 -14.38 4.41
C GLY A 409 -8.81 -14.45 4.06
N LEU A 410 -8.23 -13.28 3.76
CA LEU A 410 -6.83 -13.07 3.47
C LEU A 410 -6.23 -12.04 4.45
N TYR A 411 -5.12 -12.41 5.08
CA TYR A 411 -4.19 -11.51 5.75
C TYR A 411 -2.98 -11.28 4.85
N TYR A 412 -2.78 -10.06 4.40
CA TYR A 412 -1.79 -9.71 3.39
C TYR A 412 -0.84 -8.61 3.89
N HIS A 413 0.43 -8.65 3.44
CA HIS A 413 1.44 -7.69 3.86
C HIS A 413 1.85 -6.75 2.71
N VAL A 414 1.65 -5.45 2.89
CA VAL A 414 2.34 -4.38 2.14
C VAL A 414 3.43 -3.72 2.99
N ASP A 415 3.51 -4.15 4.24
CA ASP A 415 4.52 -3.80 5.23
C ASP A 415 4.85 -5.05 6.05
N MET A 416 6.12 -5.23 6.42
CA MET A 416 6.56 -6.36 7.23
C MET A 416 7.61 -5.93 8.25
N ASN A 417 7.28 -6.06 9.53
CA ASN A 417 8.22 -5.95 10.63
C ASN A 417 8.51 -7.35 11.18
N GLY A 418 9.52 -8.03 10.65
CA GLY A 418 9.85 -9.38 11.06
C GLY A 418 10.57 -10.20 9.99
N GLY A 419 10.58 -11.53 10.22
CA GLY A 419 11.15 -12.47 9.26
C GLY A 419 10.30 -12.68 7.99
N PRO A 420 10.92 -12.99 6.84
CA PRO A 420 12.34 -13.26 6.66
C PRO A 420 13.24 -12.02 6.74
N TRP A 421 12.72 -10.82 6.46
CA TRP A 421 13.40 -9.53 6.52
C TRP A 421 12.39 -8.39 6.56
N ASN A 422 12.72 -7.25 7.20
CA ASN A 422 11.87 -6.08 7.22
C ASN A 422 11.60 -5.53 5.80
N ASP A 423 10.41 -4.96 5.62
CA ASP A 423 9.93 -4.23 4.44
C ASP A 423 8.93 -3.16 4.93
N ARG A 424 9.41 -2.17 5.65
CA ARG A 424 8.56 -1.26 6.42
C ARG A 424 8.69 0.22 6.05
N TRP A 425 9.89 0.64 5.62
CA TRP A 425 10.18 2.07 5.46
C TRP A 425 9.38 2.76 4.36
N ILE A 426 9.30 2.15 3.15
CA ILE A 426 8.68 2.77 1.98
C ILE A 426 7.90 1.72 1.16
N ASN A 427 7.04 2.17 0.23
CA ASN A 427 6.33 1.22 -0.63
C ASN A 427 7.29 0.49 -1.58
N THR A 428 7.25 -0.83 -1.59
CA THR A 428 8.05 -1.71 -2.44
C THR A 428 7.21 -2.65 -3.30
N THR A 429 5.87 -2.49 -3.27
CA THR A 429 4.96 -3.34 -4.03
C THR A 429 4.36 -2.61 -5.22
N THR A 430 4.14 -3.33 -6.33
CA THR A 430 3.57 -2.79 -7.55
C THR A 430 2.08 -3.10 -7.66
N ILE A 431 1.31 -2.24 -8.34
CA ILE A 431 -0.13 -2.47 -8.56
C ILE A 431 -0.40 -3.75 -9.35
N PRO A 432 0.34 -4.11 -10.43
CA PRO A 432 0.17 -5.39 -11.11
C PRO A 432 0.32 -6.60 -10.19
N LYS A 433 1.31 -6.59 -9.26
CA LYS A 433 1.48 -7.66 -8.27
C LYS A 433 0.30 -7.74 -7.32
N LEU A 434 -0.16 -6.60 -6.80
CA LEU A 434 -1.33 -6.57 -5.91
C LEU A 434 -2.57 -7.12 -6.63
N ARG A 435 -2.81 -6.64 -7.85
CA ARG A 435 -3.94 -7.12 -8.66
C ARG A 435 -3.88 -8.63 -8.87
N GLU A 436 -2.72 -9.18 -9.22
CA GLU A 436 -2.53 -10.62 -9.41
C GLU A 436 -2.84 -11.41 -8.14
N GLN A 437 -2.26 -11.03 -7.00
CA GLN A 437 -2.40 -11.76 -5.75
C GLN A 437 -3.82 -11.68 -5.17
N PHE A 438 -4.43 -10.50 -5.19
CA PHE A 438 -5.81 -10.34 -4.72
C PHE A 438 -6.83 -10.98 -5.67
N ASN A 439 -6.56 -11.00 -6.99
CA ASN A 439 -7.37 -11.77 -7.92
C ASN A 439 -7.28 -13.29 -7.66
N LEU A 440 -6.07 -13.79 -7.38
CA LEU A 440 -5.89 -15.20 -6.99
C LEU A 440 -6.73 -15.53 -5.75
N ALA A 441 -6.72 -14.67 -4.73
CA ALA A 441 -7.56 -14.85 -3.54
C ALA A 441 -9.04 -14.86 -3.90
N TYR A 442 -9.52 -13.87 -4.63
CA TYR A 442 -10.92 -13.73 -5.03
C TYR A 442 -11.41 -14.93 -5.85
N GLN A 443 -10.66 -15.31 -6.88
CA GLN A 443 -11.00 -16.47 -7.73
C GLN A 443 -10.96 -17.81 -6.97
N SER A 444 -10.28 -17.85 -5.82
CA SER A 444 -10.23 -19.01 -4.93
C SER A 444 -11.32 -18.98 -3.84
N GLY A 445 -12.28 -18.04 -3.90
CA GLY A 445 -13.36 -17.90 -2.92
C GLY A 445 -12.91 -17.33 -1.58
N ILE A 446 -11.78 -16.59 -1.54
CA ILE A 446 -11.30 -15.86 -0.36
C ILE A 446 -11.81 -14.43 -0.48
N ASP A 447 -13.07 -14.20 -0.13
CA ASP A 447 -13.80 -12.96 -0.36
C ASP A 447 -14.65 -12.49 0.85
N ASP A 448 -14.58 -13.18 1.99
CA ASP A 448 -15.28 -12.74 3.19
C ASP A 448 -14.52 -11.65 3.96
N LEU A 449 -13.19 -11.70 4.01
CA LEU A 449 -12.35 -10.70 4.67
C LEU A 449 -11.02 -10.52 3.97
N TRP A 450 -10.67 -9.28 3.63
CA TRP A 450 -9.30 -8.87 3.31
C TRP A 450 -8.81 -7.88 4.35
N VAL A 451 -7.80 -8.28 5.14
CA VAL A 451 -7.10 -7.41 6.09
C VAL A 451 -5.63 -7.27 5.69
N VAL A 452 -5.18 -6.04 5.54
CA VAL A 452 -3.86 -5.73 5.00
C VAL A 452 -2.99 -5.09 6.08
N ASN A 453 -1.86 -5.72 6.38
CA ASN A 453 -0.84 -5.10 7.21
C ASN A 453 -0.19 -3.95 6.45
N VAL A 454 -0.39 -2.73 6.94
CA VAL A 454 0.08 -1.49 6.34
C VAL A 454 1.13 -0.78 7.21
N GLY A 455 1.56 -1.42 8.29
CA GLY A 455 2.54 -0.89 9.23
C GLY A 455 2.14 0.48 9.75
N ASP A 456 2.88 1.50 9.33
CA ASP A 456 2.71 2.90 9.70
C ASP A 456 1.63 3.66 8.89
N LEU A 457 0.89 3.02 7.99
CA LEU A 457 -0.04 3.64 7.04
C LEU A 457 0.67 4.50 5.98
N LYS A 458 1.74 5.18 6.33
CA LYS A 458 2.55 6.01 5.42
C LYS A 458 3.97 5.43 5.29
N PRO A 459 4.53 5.48 4.09
CA PRO A 459 3.98 5.88 2.78
C PRO A 459 3.41 4.69 1.99
N LYS A 460 2.30 4.13 2.47
CA LYS A 460 1.59 3.00 1.85
C LYS A 460 0.24 3.43 1.22
N GLU A 461 0.03 4.73 1.00
CA GLU A 461 -1.24 5.28 0.52
C GLU A 461 -1.71 4.66 -0.80
N LEU A 462 -0.83 4.54 -1.78
CA LEU A 462 -1.16 3.97 -3.10
C LEU A 462 -1.59 2.49 -3.02
N PRO A 463 -0.85 1.57 -2.39
CA PRO A 463 -1.31 0.19 -2.24
C PRO A 463 -2.59 0.06 -1.42
N ILE A 464 -2.79 0.87 -0.37
CA ILE A 464 -4.03 0.86 0.42
C ILE A 464 -5.22 1.29 -0.45
N ASP A 465 -5.10 2.39 -1.18
CA ASP A 465 -6.14 2.90 -2.08
C ASP A 465 -6.54 1.81 -3.10
N PHE A 466 -5.55 1.20 -3.77
CA PHE A 466 -5.80 0.15 -4.74
C PHE A 466 -6.55 -1.04 -4.13
N ILE A 467 -6.04 -1.58 -3.02
CA ILE A 467 -6.62 -2.80 -2.42
C ILE A 467 -8.06 -2.55 -1.96
N MET A 468 -8.37 -1.41 -1.35
CA MET A 468 -9.73 -1.10 -0.89
C MET A 468 -10.71 -0.93 -2.06
N ARG A 469 -10.30 -0.26 -3.15
CA ARG A 469 -11.11 -0.14 -4.37
C ARG A 469 -11.28 -1.48 -5.07
N TYR A 470 -10.21 -2.25 -5.17
CA TYR A 470 -10.24 -3.58 -5.78
C TYR A 470 -11.15 -4.53 -5.00
N ALA A 471 -11.11 -4.49 -3.66
CA ALA A 471 -11.97 -5.29 -2.80
C ALA A 471 -13.47 -4.96 -2.96
N TRP A 472 -13.81 -3.73 -3.33
CA TRP A 472 -15.20 -3.38 -3.64
C TRP A 472 -15.70 -4.14 -4.86
N ASN A 473 -14.93 -4.16 -5.93
CA ASN A 473 -15.26 -4.90 -7.16
C ASN A 473 -14.00 -5.36 -7.90
N PRO A 474 -13.49 -6.57 -7.63
CA PRO A 474 -12.32 -7.12 -8.32
C PRO A 474 -12.48 -7.26 -9.84
N ASP A 475 -13.71 -7.39 -10.33
CA ASP A 475 -14.00 -7.53 -11.75
C ASP A 475 -13.84 -6.20 -12.52
N ALA A 476 -13.72 -5.09 -11.79
CA ALA A 476 -13.68 -3.74 -12.39
C ALA A 476 -12.29 -3.31 -12.87
N ILE A 477 -11.20 -4.01 -12.48
CA ILE A 477 -9.83 -3.72 -12.91
C ILE A 477 -9.20 -4.99 -13.48
N GLN A 478 -9.06 -5.03 -14.80
CA GLN A 478 -8.43 -6.15 -15.49
C GLN A 478 -6.90 -6.10 -15.42
N ALA A 479 -6.22 -7.14 -15.87
CA ALA A 479 -4.75 -7.24 -15.75
C ALA A 479 -3.99 -6.17 -16.55
N ASP A 480 -4.54 -5.75 -17.66
CA ASP A 480 -4.04 -4.73 -18.58
C ASP A 480 -4.51 -3.31 -18.26
N GLU A 481 -5.35 -3.13 -17.22
CA GLU A 481 -5.90 -1.82 -16.82
C GLU A 481 -5.20 -1.23 -15.58
N THR A 482 -4.13 -1.84 -15.11
CA THR A 482 -3.39 -1.36 -13.90
C THR A 482 -2.74 0.01 -14.11
N ASP A 483 -2.29 0.32 -15.33
CA ASP A 483 -1.72 1.63 -15.66
C ASP A 483 -2.82 2.71 -15.76
N ASP A 484 -4.00 2.35 -16.26
CA ASP A 484 -5.17 3.24 -16.23
C ASP A 484 -5.61 3.57 -14.81
N TYR A 485 -5.58 2.58 -13.90
CA TYR A 485 -5.82 2.83 -12.49
C TYR A 485 -4.82 3.84 -11.91
N LEU A 486 -3.52 3.65 -12.17
CA LEU A 486 -2.48 4.57 -11.70
C LEU A 486 -2.68 5.99 -12.23
N ARG A 487 -3.06 6.13 -13.50
CA ARG A 487 -3.38 7.43 -14.12
C ARG A 487 -4.60 8.07 -13.47
N GLN A 488 -5.66 7.32 -13.21
CA GLN A 488 -6.85 7.81 -12.51
C GLN A 488 -6.54 8.24 -11.07
N TRP A 489 -5.74 7.45 -10.34
CA TRP A 489 -5.28 7.81 -9.01
C TRP A 489 -4.47 9.12 -9.01
N ALA A 490 -3.57 9.28 -9.98
CA ALA A 490 -2.80 10.50 -10.13
C ALA A 490 -3.69 11.70 -10.49
N GLN A 491 -4.65 11.53 -11.40
CA GLN A 491 -5.62 12.55 -11.78
C GLN A 491 -6.49 13.00 -10.60
N GLN A 492 -6.95 12.07 -9.79
CA GLN A 492 -7.77 12.36 -8.61
C GLN A 492 -7.01 13.19 -7.57
N ASN A 493 -5.72 12.90 -7.36
CA ASN A 493 -4.92 13.54 -6.32
C ASN A 493 -4.20 14.80 -6.78
N PHE A 494 -3.91 14.96 -8.08
CA PHE A 494 -3.08 16.05 -8.61
C PHE A 494 -3.69 16.78 -9.82
N GLY A 495 -4.84 16.33 -10.31
CA GLY A 495 -5.47 16.87 -11.52
C GLY A 495 -4.93 16.25 -12.81
N GLU A 496 -5.64 16.51 -13.92
CA GLU A 496 -5.39 15.90 -15.25
C GLU A 496 -4.01 16.24 -15.83
N ALA A 497 -3.54 17.49 -15.62
CA ALA A 497 -2.39 18.03 -16.35
C ALA A 497 -1.08 17.24 -16.17
N HIS A 498 -0.91 16.56 -15.05
CA HIS A 498 0.32 15.82 -14.71
C HIS A 498 0.07 14.34 -14.41
N ALA A 499 -1.16 13.86 -14.61
CA ALA A 499 -1.57 12.51 -14.21
C ALA A 499 -0.72 11.42 -14.88
N GLU A 500 -0.44 11.53 -16.17
CA GLU A 500 0.39 10.58 -16.93
C GLU A 500 1.84 10.54 -16.41
N ALA A 501 2.44 11.71 -16.20
CA ALA A 501 3.82 11.77 -15.70
C ALA A 501 3.92 11.17 -14.27
N ILE A 502 2.98 11.52 -13.39
CA ILE A 502 2.95 11.04 -12.00
C ILE A 502 2.70 9.53 -11.95
N SER A 503 1.76 9.01 -12.74
CA SER A 503 1.52 7.55 -12.81
C SER A 503 2.77 6.79 -13.23
N GLY A 504 3.50 7.29 -14.25
CA GLY A 504 4.78 6.73 -14.66
C GLY A 504 5.87 6.77 -13.59
N LEU A 505 5.92 7.83 -12.78
CA LEU A 505 6.87 7.94 -11.67
C LEU A 505 6.56 6.90 -10.57
N VAL A 506 5.31 6.80 -10.13
CA VAL A 506 4.93 5.88 -9.04
C VAL A 506 5.03 4.42 -9.48
N ALA A 507 4.74 4.10 -10.75
CA ALA A 507 4.93 2.76 -11.31
C ALA A 507 6.40 2.34 -11.29
N ARG A 508 7.30 3.23 -11.74
CA ARG A 508 8.73 2.91 -11.87
C ARG A 508 9.42 2.80 -10.51
N TYR A 509 9.18 3.72 -9.56
CA TYR A 509 9.86 3.60 -8.26
C TYR A 509 9.42 2.33 -7.51
N SER A 510 8.13 1.98 -7.60
CA SER A 510 7.63 0.73 -7.02
C SER A 510 8.27 -0.50 -7.66
N LYS A 511 8.42 -0.49 -9.01
CA LYS A 511 9.09 -1.55 -9.76
C LYS A 511 10.57 -1.69 -9.38
N TYR A 512 11.30 -0.58 -9.26
CA TYR A 512 12.71 -0.63 -8.93
C TYR A 512 12.95 -1.07 -7.48
N ASN A 513 12.10 -0.64 -6.53
CA ASN A 513 12.13 -1.16 -5.17
C ASN A 513 11.74 -2.65 -5.09
N LEU A 514 10.89 -3.14 -5.99
CA LEU A 514 10.56 -4.58 -6.05
C LEU A 514 11.75 -5.42 -6.54
N TRP A 515 12.64 -4.91 -7.39
CA TRP A 515 13.86 -5.62 -7.76
C TRP A 515 14.74 -5.88 -6.54
N ARG A 516 14.87 -4.88 -5.68
CA ARG A 516 15.57 -5.01 -4.41
C ARG A 516 15.04 -3.98 -3.40
N LYS A 517 14.41 -4.48 -2.35
CA LYS A 517 13.86 -3.63 -1.28
C LYS A 517 14.99 -2.86 -0.56
N PRO A 518 14.73 -1.63 -0.09
CA PRO A 518 15.75 -0.81 0.58
C PRO A 518 16.45 -1.51 1.74
N GLU A 519 15.69 -2.19 2.61
CA GLU A 519 16.22 -2.86 3.81
C GLU A 519 17.09 -4.08 3.50
N VAL A 520 17.03 -4.62 2.30
CA VAL A 520 17.89 -5.74 1.85
C VAL A 520 18.95 -5.32 0.85
N GLN A 521 19.20 -4.02 0.68
CA GLN A 521 20.31 -3.52 -0.14
C GLN A 521 21.66 -3.93 0.43
N SER A 522 22.59 -4.23 -0.45
CA SER A 522 24.00 -4.45 -0.12
C SER A 522 24.90 -4.12 -1.31
N THR A 523 26.19 -4.05 -1.07
CA THR A 523 27.19 -3.73 -2.12
C THR A 523 27.42 -4.87 -3.12
N ASN A 524 26.72 -5.99 -3.01
CA ASN A 524 26.90 -7.18 -3.87
C ASN A 524 25.67 -7.51 -4.71
N ILE A 525 24.65 -6.64 -4.75
CA ILE A 525 23.37 -6.94 -5.42
C ILE A 525 23.48 -6.77 -6.91
N PHE A 526 24.04 -5.64 -7.35
CA PHE A 526 24.21 -5.33 -8.76
C PHE A 526 25.68 -5.40 -9.12
N SER A 527 25.98 -6.06 -10.23
CA SER A 527 27.35 -6.26 -10.66
C SER A 527 28.02 -4.95 -11.08
N VAL A 528 29.21 -4.69 -10.52
CA VAL A 528 30.03 -3.53 -10.92
C VAL A 528 30.97 -3.84 -12.09
N VAL A 529 31.12 -5.12 -12.47
CA VAL A 529 32.04 -5.56 -13.54
C VAL A 529 31.33 -6.19 -14.74
N ASN A 530 30.09 -6.68 -14.58
CA ASN A 530 29.38 -7.34 -15.68
C ASN A 530 28.25 -6.46 -16.22
N HIS A 531 28.15 -6.42 -17.55
CA HIS A 531 27.00 -5.86 -18.28
C HIS A 531 26.70 -4.38 -17.97
N CYS A 532 27.62 -3.64 -17.38
CA CYS A 532 27.40 -2.29 -16.84
C CYS A 532 26.15 -2.22 -15.92
N GLU A 533 25.83 -3.30 -15.20
CA GLU A 533 24.57 -3.40 -14.46
C GLU A 533 24.44 -2.30 -13.40
N ALA A 534 25.48 -2.10 -12.57
CA ALA A 534 25.48 -1.04 -11.56
C ALA A 534 25.34 0.36 -12.18
N ASP A 535 25.96 0.62 -13.34
CA ASP A 535 25.81 1.89 -14.05
C ASP A 535 24.38 2.10 -14.54
N ARG A 536 23.81 1.10 -15.22
CA ARG A 536 22.43 1.18 -15.73
C ARG A 536 21.41 1.38 -14.62
N VAL A 537 21.54 0.66 -13.51
CA VAL A 537 20.62 0.82 -12.37
C VAL A 537 20.77 2.21 -11.74
N THR A 538 22.00 2.72 -11.62
CA THR A 538 22.25 4.09 -11.15
C THR A 538 21.57 5.12 -12.05
N ASP A 539 21.74 4.98 -13.37
CA ASP A 539 21.18 5.91 -14.35
C ASP A 539 19.63 5.87 -14.36
N LEU A 540 19.03 4.69 -14.21
CA LEU A 540 17.57 4.55 -14.09
C LEU A 540 17.04 5.32 -12.86
N TRP A 541 17.67 5.16 -11.69
CA TRP A 541 17.28 5.86 -10.48
C TRP A 541 17.51 7.38 -10.57
N ARG A 542 18.65 7.82 -11.12
CA ARG A 542 18.95 9.26 -11.31
C ARG A 542 17.98 9.91 -12.27
N THR A 543 17.66 9.26 -13.38
CA THR A 543 16.69 9.73 -14.37
C THR A 543 15.32 9.88 -13.72
N LEU A 544 14.87 8.86 -12.98
CA LEU A 544 13.59 8.90 -12.29
C LEU A 544 13.50 10.03 -11.24
N ALA A 545 14.57 10.21 -10.46
CA ALA A 545 14.64 11.29 -9.47
C ALA A 545 14.61 12.68 -10.13
N HIS A 546 15.32 12.84 -11.25
CA HIS A 546 15.32 14.09 -12.02
C HIS A 546 13.95 14.40 -12.64
N GLU A 547 13.26 13.40 -13.18
CA GLU A 547 11.91 13.55 -13.70
C GLU A 547 10.92 13.94 -12.59
N ALA A 548 11.05 13.32 -11.40
CA ALA A 548 10.22 13.66 -10.25
C ALA A 548 10.45 15.11 -9.77
N ASP A 549 11.70 15.59 -9.74
CA ASP A 549 12.01 16.99 -9.46
C ASP A 549 11.38 17.93 -10.51
N SER A 550 11.49 17.58 -11.79
CA SER A 550 10.95 18.37 -12.90
C SER A 550 9.43 18.53 -12.82
N VAL A 551 8.72 17.43 -12.57
CA VAL A 551 7.26 17.47 -12.35
C VAL A 551 6.92 18.27 -11.09
N GLY A 552 7.69 18.09 -10.00
CA GLY A 552 7.51 18.84 -8.74
C GLY A 552 7.64 20.35 -8.88
N GLN A 553 8.51 20.84 -9.78
CA GLN A 553 8.64 22.28 -10.09
C GLN A 553 7.38 22.82 -10.77
N LEU A 554 6.69 22.01 -11.56
CA LEU A 554 5.47 22.38 -12.27
C LEU A 554 4.21 22.31 -11.37
N MET A 555 4.29 21.64 -10.22
CA MET A 555 3.14 21.51 -9.32
C MET A 555 2.68 22.86 -8.76
N PRO A 556 1.37 23.15 -8.83
CA PRO A 556 0.79 24.31 -8.15
C PRO A 556 1.12 24.27 -6.65
N GLN A 557 1.30 25.44 -6.03
CA GLN A 557 1.70 25.54 -4.61
C GLN A 557 0.81 24.72 -3.66
N ALA A 558 -0.50 24.66 -3.92
CA ALA A 558 -1.45 23.92 -3.10
C ALA A 558 -1.23 22.41 -3.08
N TYR A 559 -0.61 21.86 -4.12
CA TYR A 559 -0.34 20.42 -4.25
C TYR A 559 1.08 20.02 -3.84
N LYS A 560 1.96 20.96 -3.51
CA LYS A 560 3.38 20.66 -3.26
C LYS A 560 3.58 19.73 -2.08
N ASP A 561 2.84 19.91 -0.99
CA ASP A 561 2.96 19.05 0.20
C ASP A 561 2.46 17.62 -0.10
N ALA A 562 1.36 17.49 -0.82
CA ALA A 562 0.85 16.19 -1.27
C ALA A 562 1.81 15.50 -2.25
N TYR A 563 2.32 16.27 -3.22
CA TYR A 563 3.27 15.74 -4.20
C TYR A 563 4.57 15.28 -3.53
N TYR A 564 5.08 16.03 -2.57
CA TYR A 564 6.25 15.64 -1.80
C TYR A 564 6.04 14.30 -1.08
N GLN A 565 4.90 14.12 -0.42
CA GLN A 565 4.57 12.91 0.34
C GLN A 565 4.36 11.69 -0.56
N LEU A 566 3.57 11.86 -1.62
CA LEU A 566 3.07 10.73 -2.42
C LEU A 566 4.00 10.36 -3.58
N VAL A 567 4.89 11.27 -4.02
CA VAL A 567 5.71 11.07 -5.23
C VAL A 567 7.17 11.42 -5.00
N LEU A 568 7.47 12.67 -4.64
CA LEU A 568 8.86 13.17 -4.68
C LEU A 568 9.75 12.48 -3.64
N TYR A 569 9.31 12.45 -2.38
CA TYR A 569 10.07 11.79 -1.31
C TYR A 569 10.25 10.28 -1.57
N PRO A 570 9.18 9.49 -1.87
CA PRO A 570 9.34 8.08 -2.17
C PRO A 570 10.33 7.81 -3.30
N VAL A 571 10.27 8.57 -4.38
CA VAL A 571 11.18 8.40 -5.53
C VAL A 571 12.62 8.75 -5.14
N LYS A 572 12.84 9.94 -4.58
CA LYS A 572 14.22 10.44 -4.31
C LYS A 572 14.88 9.71 -3.16
N ALA A 573 14.14 9.37 -2.11
CA ALA A 573 14.67 8.61 -0.99
C ALA A 573 15.08 7.19 -1.42
N SER A 574 14.25 6.49 -2.20
CA SER A 574 14.60 5.20 -2.79
C SER A 574 15.82 5.28 -3.70
N ALA A 575 15.89 6.30 -4.57
CA ALA A 575 17.02 6.54 -5.44
C ALA A 575 18.31 6.78 -4.64
N GLY A 576 18.24 7.59 -3.59
CA GLY A 576 19.37 7.88 -2.70
C GLY A 576 19.90 6.64 -2.01
N VAL A 577 19.03 5.82 -1.43
CA VAL A 577 19.42 4.55 -0.80
C VAL A 577 20.07 3.60 -1.82
N ALA A 578 19.45 3.39 -2.98
CA ALA A 578 20.01 2.52 -4.01
C ALA A 578 21.39 3.00 -4.47
N GLU A 579 21.55 4.30 -4.73
CA GLU A 579 22.81 4.89 -5.18
C GLU A 579 23.90 4.84 -4.10
N ILE A 580 23.58 4.96 -2.82
CA ILE A 580 24.54 4.79 -1.71
C ILE A 580 25.23 3.42 -1.80
N TYR A 581 24.44 2.35 -1.94
CA TYR A 581 25.00 0.99 -2.02
C TYR A 581 25.75 0.74 -3.33
N LEU A 582 25.27 1.27 -4.47
CA LEU A 582 25.95 1.17 -5.77
C LEU A 582 27.27 1.93 -5.78
N ALA A 583 27.29 3.16 -5.25
CA ALA A 583 28.51 3.95 -5.13
C ALA A 583 29.52 3.29 -4.18
N ALA A 584 29.07 2.74 -3.05
CA ALA A 584 29.93 1.99 -2.14
C ALA A 584 30.48 0.70 -2.78
N ALA A 585 29.72 0.01 -3.62
CA ALA A 585 30.18 -1.15 -4.38
C ALA A 585 31.32 -0.77 -5.33
N LYS A 586 31.13 0.31 -6.10
CA LYS A 586 32.17 0.84 -6.99
C LYS A 586 33.39 1.34 -6.22
N ASN A 587 33.19 2.06 -5.13
CA ASN A 587 34.28 2.49 -4.26
C ASN A 587 35.15 1.31 -3.82
N ARG A 588 34.56 0.22 -3.34
CA ARG A 588 35.30 -0.97 -2.90
C ARG A 588 36.13 -1.60 -3.99
N LEU A 589 35.56 -1.77 -5.19
CA LEU A 589 36.29 -2.32 -6.32
C LEU A 589 37.45 -1.40 -6.78
N TYR A 590 37.12 -0.12 -6.97
CA TYR A 590 38.07 0.87 -7.50
C TYR A 590 39.18 1.15 -6.48
N ALA A 591 38.92 1.11 -5.18
CA ALA A 591 39.94 1.22 -4.16
C ALA A 591 40.89 0.02 -4.18
N ARG A 592 40.38 -1.21 -4.34
CA ARG A 592 41.25 -2.40 -4.54
C ARG A 592 42.13 -2.30 -5.76
N GLN A 593 41.63 -1.68 -6.83
CA GLN A 593 42.39 -1.43 -8.08
C GLN A 593 43.29 -0.19 -7.97
N GLY A 594 43.26 0.54 -6.85
CA GLY A 594 44.05 1.76 -6.65
C GLY A 594 43.64 2.91 -7.59
N ARG A 595 42.43 2.93 -8.14
CA ARG A 595 41.92 4.01 -8.99
C ARG A 595 41.71 5.29 -8.16
N VAL A 596 42.18 6.43 -8.67
CA VAL A 596 41.97 7.72 -8.01
C VAL A 596 40.47 8.08 -7.89
N THR A 597 39.63 7.62 -8.83
CA THR A 597 38.19 7.80 -8.87
C THR A 597 37.45 7.06 -7.73
N ALA A 598 38.09 6.14 -7.00
CA ALA A 598 37.54 5.57 -5.78
C ALA A 598 37.16 6.65 -4.78
N ASN A 599 37.93 7.75 -4.70
CA ASN A 599 37.65 8.87 -3.78
C ASN A 599 36.39 9.66 -4.15
N ASP A 600 36.04 9.70 -5.44
CA ASP A 600 34.79 10.36 -5.89
C ASP A 600 33.58 9.55 -5.44
N TYR A 601 33.63 8.24 -5.52
CA TYR A 601 32.57 7.37 -5.02
C TYR A 601 32.47 7.40 -3.49
N ALA A 602 33.59 7.51 -2.77
CA ALA A 602 33.56 7.70 -1.31
C ALA A 602 32.86 9.01 -0.93
N ARG A 603 33.22 10.12 -1.59
CA ARG A 603 32.54 11.42 -1.42
C ARG A 603 31.06 11.35 -1.79
N ARG A 604 30.73 10.64 -2.88
CA ARG A 604 29.33 10.49 -3.32
C ARG A 604 28.44 9.79 -2.28
N VAL A 605 28.94 8.76 -1.60
CA VAL A 605 28.22 8.10 -0.49
C VAL A 605 27.93 9.08 0.65
N GLU A 606 28.90 9.89 1.04
CA GLU A 606 28.77 10.90 2.10
C GLU A 606 27.75 11.99 1.73
N GLU A 607 27.80 12.46 0.47
CA GLU A 607 26.86 13.46 -0.06
C GLU A 607 25.41 12.91 -0.07
N LEU A 608 25.22 11.69 -0.55
CA LEU A 608 23.91 11.06 -0.62
C LEU A 608 23.32 10.84 0.78
N TYR A 609 24.12 10.41 1.74
CA TYR A 609 23.68 10.29 3.13
C TYR A 609 23.27 11.63 3.74
N THR A 610 23.99 12.70 3.40
CA THR A 610 23.63 14.07 3.81
C THR A 610 22.29 14.48 3.19
N VAL A 611 22.07 14.21 1.90
CA VAL A 611 20.81 14.50 1.21
C VAL A 611 19.66 13.74 1.84
N ASP A 612 19.82 12.45 2.12
CA ASP A 612 18.82 11.61 2.78
C ASP A 612 18.42 12.18 4.15
N THR A 613 19.42 12.54 4.97
CA THR A 613 19.19 13.15 6.28
C THR A 613 18.40 14.48 6.17
N VAL A 614 18.72 15.33 5.18
CA VAL A 614 18.03 16.60 4.96
C VAL A 614 16.59 16.37 4.50
N MET A 615 16.37 15.44 3.58
CA MET A 615 15.03 15.12 3.07
C MET A 615 14.12 14.56 4.17
N THR A 616 14.64 13.65 4.98
CA THR A 616 13.95 13.06 6.13
C THR A 616 13.65 14.13 7.19
N ALA A 617 14.59 15.02 7.45
CA ALA A 617 14.37 16.16 8.36
C ALA A 617 13.30 17.13 7.83
N TYR A 618 13.29 17.40 6.53
CA TYR A 618 12.25 18.23 5.91
C TYR A 618 10.86 17.60 6.07
N TYR A 619 10.74 16.29 5.77
CA TYR A 619 9.47 15.56 5.93
C TYR A 619 8.93 15.68 7.35
N ASN A 620 9.79 15.40 8.34
CA ASN A 620 9.38 15.36 9.74
C ASN A 620 9.18 16.74 10.38
N LYS A 621 9.87 17.81 9.93
CA LYS A 621 9.91 19.08 10.67
C LYS A 621 9.27 20.25 9.95
N VAL A 622 9.19 20.21 8.62
CA VAL A 622 8.81 21.38 7.80
C VAL A 622 7.53 21.11 7.01
N LEU A 623 7.43 19.94 6.39
CA LEU A 623 6.32 19.53 5.53
C LEU A 623 4.96 19.77 6.21
N ALA A 624 4.03 20.40 5.50
CA ALA A 624 2.69 20.72 6.00
C ALA A 624 2.71 21.42 7.38
N GLY A 625 3.69 22.34 7.58
CA GLY A 625 3.87 23.07 8.84
C GLY A 625 4.28 22.18 10.03
N GLY A 626 4.98 21.07 9.76
CA GLY A 626 5.45 20.13 10.80
C GLY A 626 4.36 19.13 11.24
N LYS A 627 3.26 19.01 10.51
CA LYS A 627 2.16 18.06 10.80
C LYS A 627 2.66 16.62 10.99
N TRP A 628 3.70 16.23 10.24
CA TRP A 628 4.20 14.85 10.15
C TRP A 628 5.42 14.57 11.03
N GLU A 629 5.63 15.38 12.08
CA GLU A 629 6.77 15.18 12.99
C GLU A 629 6.81 13.74 13.53
N LYS A 630 7.91 13.04 13.28
CA LYS A 630 8.18 11.62 13.56
C LYS A 630 7.68 10.61 12.53
N MET A 631 6.80 10.95 11.61
CA MET A 631 6.18 9.98 10.70
C MET A 631 7.21 9.27 9.77
N MET A 632 8.26 9.96 9.32
CA MET A 632 9.36 9.36 8.57
C MET A 632 10.61 9.24 9.44
N SER A 633 10.56 8.39 10.47
CA SER A 633 11.66 8.19 11.41
C SER A 633 12.18 6.76 11.42
N ASP A 634 11.68 5.89 10.55
CA ASP A 634 12.20 4.54 10.42
C ASP A 634 13.63 4.55 9.92
N ILE A 635 14.45 3.72 10.58
CA ILE A 635 15.82 3.48 10.17
C ILE A 635 15.79 2.61 8.90
N HIS A 636 16.41 3.07 7.83
CA HIS A 636 16.33 2.44 6.52
C HIS A 636 17.68 2.14 5.88
N LEU A 637 18.77 2.53 6.52
CA LEU A 637 20.14 2.26 6.10
C LEU A 637 20.89 1.40 7.12
N GLY A 638 21.78 0.54 6.64
CA GLY A 638 22.70 -0.24 7.49
C GLY A 638 22.12 -1.54 8.03
N TYR A 639 21.09 -2.10 7.41
CA TYR A 639 20.58 -3.43 7.75
C TYR A 639 21.64 -4.51 7.52
N THR A 640 21.87 -5.34 8.53
CA THR A 640 22.76 -6.52 8.49
C THR A 640 22.04 -7.79 8.92
N LYS A 641 20.82 -7.67 9.37
CA LYS A 641 19.90 -8.73 9.78
C LYS A 641 18.46 -8.26 9.54
N TRP A 642 17.48 -9.13 9.72
CA TRP A 642 16.08 -8.84 9.44
C TRP A 642 15.51 -7.64 10.21
N SER A 643 15.97 -7.39 11.43
CA SER A 643 15.41 -6.34 12.30
C SER A 643 16.09 -4.98 12.08
N MET A 644 15.31 -3.93 12.33
CA MET A 644 15.74 -2.54 12.19
C MET A 644 17.01 -2.24 13.02
N PRO A 645 18.02 -1.58 12.42
CA PRO A 645 19.20 -1.11 13.13
C PRO A 645 18.87 -0.06 14.20
N LYS A 646 19.80 0.24 15.08
CA LYS A 646 19.60 1.30 16.10
C LYS A 646 19.69 2.72 15.51
N ARG A 647 20.32 2.88 14.36
CA ARG A 647 20.52 4.16 13.63
C ARG A 647 20.86 3.87 12.18
N ASP A 648 20.60 4.84 11.31
CA ASP A 648 21.08 4.81 9.95
C ASP A 648 22.60 4.80 9.89
N SER A 649 23.13 3.99 8.98
CA SER A 649 24.55 3.92 8.68
C SER A 649 24.78 3.54 7.22
N VAL A 650 25.79 4.13 6.62
CA VAL A 650 26.18 3.83 5.23
C VAL A 650 27.26 2.75 5.20
N PRO A 651 27.39 2.02 4.06
CA PRO A 651 28.50 1.10 3.87
C PRO A 651 29.85 1.80 4.04
N GLN A 652 30.80 1.11 4.66
CA GLN A 652 32.14 1.63 4.84
C GLN A 652 32.78 1.85 3.45
N VAL A 653 33.37 3.04 3.25
CA VAL A 653 34.11 3.43 2.06
C VAL A 653 35.61 3.48 2.33
N VAL A 654 36.39 3.29 1.28
CA VAL A 654 37.86 3.29 1.31
C VAL A 654 38.39 4.49 0.50
N ARG A 655 39.32 5.22 1.08
CA ARG A 655 40.03 6.31 0.36
C ARG A 655 41.38 5.81 -0.11
N VAL A 656 41.76 6.19 -1.32
CA VAL A 656 43.03 5.82 -1.97
C VAL A 656 43.97 7.01 -1.95
N GLU A 657 45.19 6.79 -1.51
CA GLU A 657 46.26 7.79 -1.66
C GLU A 657 46.84 7.68 -3.08
N PRO A 658 46.72 8.70 -3.91
CA PRO A 658 47.25 8.66 -5.27
C PRO A 658 48.79 8.51 -5.25
N LEU A 659 49.30 7.70 -6.17
CA LEU A 659 50.75 7.62 -6.40
C LEU A 659 51.30 8.99 -6.84
N SER A 660 52.55 9.26 -6.56
CA SER A 660 53.18 10.56 -6.83
C SER A 660 53.38 10.88 -8.33
N LYS A 661 53.21 9.91 -9.20
CA LYS A 661 53.32 10.02 -10.66
C LYS A 661 52.13 9.40 -11.35
N PRO A 662 51.78 9.84 -12.57
CA PRO A 662 50.74 9.20 -13.36
C PRO A 662 51.11 7.73 -13.55
N THR A 663 50.18 6.84 -13.17
CA THR A 663 50.41 5.40 -13.25
C THR A 663 49.16 4.75 -13.84
N MET A 664 49.36 4.14 -15.01
CA MET A 664 48.30 3.46 -15.74
C MET A 664 47.91 2.15 -15.06
N GLY A 665 46.60 1.95 -14.86
CA GLY A 665 46.00 0.67 -14.62
C GLY A 665 44.97 0.37 -15.71
N VAL A 666 44.76 -0.91 -16.00
CA VAL A 666 43.76 -1.38 -16.98
C VAL A 666 42.91 -2.44 -16.31
N ALA A 667 41.59 -2.35 -16.48
CA ALA A 667 40.65 -3.39 -16.11
C ALA A 667 39.67 -3.66 -17.26
N VAL A 668 39.09 -4.83 -17.31
CA VAL A 668 38.16 -5.23 -18.38
C VAL A 668 36.84 -5.70 -17.80
N GLU A 669 35.80 -5.63 -18.63
CA GLU A 669 34.49 -6.20 -18.25
C GLU A 669 34.63 -7.67 -17.85
N GLY A 670 33.96 -8.07 -16.78
CA GLY A 670 34.01 -9.43 -16.25
C GLY A 670 35.11 -9.70 -15.21
N CYS A 671 36.14 -8.83 -15.12
CA CYS A 671 37.30 -9.02 -14.23
C CYS A 671 37.34 -8.00 -13.11
N GLU A 672 37.60 -8.45 -11.87
CA GLU A 672 37.91 -7.57 -10.74
C GLU A 672 39.41 -7.22 -10.64
N THR A 673 40.27 -8.02 -11.25
CA THR A 673 41.72 -7.79 -11.32
C THR A 673 42.05 -6.63 -12.24
N LEU A 674 43.31 -6.19 -12.18
CA LEU A 674 43.86 -5.16 -13.07
C LEU A 674 45.23 -5.55 -13.62
N SER A 675 45.61 -5.02 -14.80
CA SER A 675 46.97 -5.02 -15.27
C SER A 675 47.72 -3.81 -14.66
N PRO A 676 48.96 -3.97 -14.15
CA PRO A 676 49.85 -5.11 -14.37
C PRO A 676 49.81 -6.23 -13.32
N GLU A 677 48.82 -6.26 -12.44
CA GLU A 677 48.80 -7.21 -11.33
C GLU A 677 48.26 -8.61 -11.72
N GLY A 678 47.59 -8.73 -12.86
CA GLY A 678 47.07 -10.00 -13.40
C GLY A 678 46.81 -9.96 -14.88
N GLU A 679 46.56 -11.14 -15.45
CA GLU A 679 46.10 -11.28 -16.83
C GLU A 679 44.62 -10.84 -16.91
N LEU A 680 44.29 -10.19 -18.03
CA LEU A 680 42.94 -9.68 -18.28
C LEU A 680 42.36 -10.41 -19.49
N GLU A 681 41.13 -10.90 -19.33
CA GLU A 681 40.37 -11.56 -20.37
C GLU A 681 39.00 -10.92 -20.51
N LEU A 682 38.67 -10.47 -21.74
CA LEU A 682 37.30 -10.01 -22.04
C LEU A 682 36.36 -11.21 -22.13
N PRO A 683 35.08 -11.03 -21.84
CA PRO A 683 34.09 -12.08 -22.11
C PRO A 683 34.08 -12.50 -23.56
N VAL A 684 33.66 -13.73 -23.81
CA VAL A 684 33.65 -14.31 -25.18
C VAL A 684 32.69 -13.51 -26.06
N PHE A 685 33.16 -13.13 -27.24
CA PHE A 685 32.33 -12.51 -28.25
C PHE A 685 31.52 -13.59 -29.00
N ASP A 686 30.31 -13.28 -29.35
CA ASP A 686 29.42 -14.12 -30.15
C ASP A 686 28.86 -13.34 -31.35
N ASN A 687 28.34 -14.07 -32.32
CA ASN A 687 27.80 -13.51 -33.55
C ASN A 687 26.24 -13.28 -33.49
N PHE A 688 25.60 -13.54 -32.34
CA PHE A 688 24.15 -13.39 -32.18
C PHE A 688 23.81 -12.00 -31.66
N GLU A 689 24.48 -11.55 -30.59
CA GLU A 689 24.15 -10.29 -29.92
C GLU A 689 24.99 -9.11 -30.43
N ASN A 690 26.08 -9.35 -31.17
CA ASN A 690 27.06 -8.33 -31.62
C ASN A 690 27.45 -7.36 -30.49
N ARG A 691 27.72 -7.91 -29.31
CA ARG A 691 27.92 -7.18 -28.10
C ARG A 691 29.28 -6.53 -28.05
N LYS A 692 29.34 -5.29 -27.48
CA LYS A 692 30.59 -4.64 -27.14
C LYS A 692 30.88 -4.78 -25.66
N TYR A 693 32.13 -5.05 -25.32
CA TYR A 693 32.64 -5.11 -23.96
C TYR A 693 33.56 -3.93 -23.70
N TYR A 694 33.71 -3.54 -22.43
CA TYR A 694 34.52 -2.38 -22.10
C TYR A 694 35.91 -2.76 -21.56
N ILE A 695 36.85 -1.84 -21.81
CA ILE A 695 38.14 -1.76 -21.17
C ILE A 695 38.23 -0.40 -20.48
N ASP A 696 38.50 -0.38 -19.20
CA ASP A 696 38.77 0.83 -18.44
C ASP A 696 40.26 1.06 -18.34
N ILE A 697 40.72 2.21 -18.82
CA ILE A 697 42.09 2.72 -18.63
C ILE A 697 41.98 3.82 -17.57
N PHE A 698 42.65 3.68 -16.45
CA PHE A 698 42.54 4.58 -15.33
C PHE A 698 43.88 4.97 -14.71
N ASN A 699 43.86 6.11 -14.03
CA ASN A 699 45.02 6.61 -13.31
C ASN A 699 45.01 6.15 -11.85
N ARG A 700 46.15 5.71 -11.38
CA ARG A 700 46.42 5.34 -9.96
C ARG A 700 47.24 6.41 -9.24
N GLY A 701 47.62 7.50 -9.92
CA GLY A 701 48.47 8.54 -9.39
C GLY A 701 48.05 9.95 -9.80
N THR A 702 48.89 10.93 -9.50
CA THR A 702 48.68 12.35 -9.83
C THR A 702 49.17 12.67 -11.25
N GLY A 703 48.54 13.69 -11.88
CA GLY A 703 48.86 14.15 -13.22
C GLY A 703 48.14 13.35 -14.31
N THR A 704 48.66 13.43 -15.53
CA THR A 704 48.00 12.82 -16.72
C THR A 704 49.00 11.98 -17.51
N PHE A 705 48.49 11.00 -18.24
CA PHE A 705 49.28 10.22 -19.21
C PHE A 705 48.51 10.02 -20.52
N ASP A 706 49.24 9.77 -21.60
CA ASP A 706 48.66 9.42 -22.89
C ASP A 706 48.70 7.90 -23.09
N PHE A 707 47.68 7.34 -23.77
CA PHE A 707 47.63 5.93 -24.13
C PHE A 707 47.39 5.71 -25.61
N LYS A 708 47.77 4.54 -26.11
CA LYS A 708 47.42 4.04 -27.43
C LYS A 708 46.92 2.61 -27.33
N VAL A 709 45.90 2.30 -28.14
CA VAL A 709 45.35 0.94 -28.29
C VAL A 709 45.77 0.41 -29.65
N LYS A 710 46.31 -0.79 -29.66
CA LYS A 710 46.58 -1.58 -30.87
C LYS A 710 45.76 -2.85 -30.82
N THR A 711 45.27 -3.29 -31.94
CA THR A 711 44.59 -4.55 -32.14
C THR A 711 45.43 -5.42 -33.07
N ASP A 712 45.59 -6.69 -32.74
CA ASP A 712 46.35 -7.62 -33.56
C ASP A 712 45.52 -8.16 -34.72
N GLU A 713 44.19 -8.10 -34.59
CA GLU A 713 43.26 -8.60 -35.58
C GLU A 713 42.47 -7.45 -36.23
N PRO A 714 42.32 -7.46 -37.57
CA PRO A 714 41.65 -6.39 -38.31
C PRO A 714 40.15 -6.30 -38.03
N TRP A 715 39.52 -7.39 -37.60
CA TRP A 715 38.09 -7.45 -37.25
C TRP A 715 37.77 -6.91 -35.87
N MET A 716 38.78 -6.56 -35.06
CA MET A 716 38.53 -5.94 -33.74
C MET A 716 38.22 -4.44 -33.90
N ASP A 717 37.02 -4.05 -33.60
CA ASP A 717 36.58 -2.66 -33.54
C ASP A 717 36.78 -2.09 -32.12
N VAL A 718 37.42 -0.93 -32.03
CA VAL A 718 37.64 -0.20 -30.78
C VAL A 718 37.16 1.23 -30.89
N SER A 719 36.38 1.70 -29.91
CA SER A 719 35.76 3.04 -29.92
C SER A 719 36.80 4.18 -29.87
N LEU A 720 38.00 3.93 -29.34
CA LEU A 720 39.03 4.93 -29.16
C LEU A 720 40.42 4.28 -29.26
N ARG A 721 41.27 4.72 -30.21
CA ARG A 721 42.62 4.15 -30.44
C ARG A 721 43.74 4.93 -29.73
N LYS A 722 43.50 6.14 -29.25
CA LYS A 722 44.44 6.94 -28.46
C LYS A 722 43.67 7.95 -27.61
N GLY A 723 44.22 8.32 -26.48
CA GLY A 723 43.62 9.33 -25.61
C GLY A 723 44.57 9.78 -24.53
N LYS A 724 44.11 10.76 -23.74
CA LYS A 724 44.76 11.26 -22.54
C LYS A 724 43.89 10.96 -21.33
N VAL A 725 44.48 10.47 -20.27
CA VAL A 725 43.78 10.09 -19.02
C VAL A 725 44.29 10.97 -17.89
N GLU A 726 43.37 11.66 -17.24
CA GLU A 726 43.53 12.32 -15.95
C GLU A 726 43.03 11.40 -14.81
N THR A 727 41.83 10.90 -14.94
CA THR A 727 41.24 9.98 -13.99
C THR A 727 40.97 8.60 -14.61
N GLU A 728 40.07 8.50 -15.58
CA GLU A 728 39.78 7.26 -16.29
C GLU A 728 39.18 7.51 -17.69
N SER A 729 39.31 6.51 -18.58
CA SER A 729 38.73 6.48 -19.91
C SER A 729 38.22 5.09 -20.21
N ARG A 730 36.97 4.95 -20.64
CA ARG A 730 36.37 3.69 -21.07
C ARG A 730 36.44 3.52 -22.57
N ILE A 731 36.91 2.38 -23.01
CA ILE A 731 36.98 1.98 -24.40
C ILE A 731 36.05 0.80 -24.62
N TRP A 732 35.26 0.88 -25.68
CA TRP A 732 34.43 -0.24 -26.10
C TRP A 732 35.10 -1.05 -27.16
N VAL A 733 35.13 -2.37 -27.01
CA VAL A 733 35.65 -3.35 -27.93
C VAL A 733 34.53 -4.18 -28.48
N GLY A 734 34.46 -4.30 -29.79
CA GLY A 734 33.50 -5.13 -30.51
C GLY A 734 34.17 -5.90 -31.64
N ILE A 735 33.39 -6.66 -32.36
CA ILE A 735 33.84 -7.42 -33.55
C ILE A 735 33.09 -6.89 -34.77
N ASP A 736 33.85 -6.69 -35.85
CA ASP A 736 33.29 -6.41 -37.16
C ASP A 736 33.06 -7.72 -37.91
N LEU A 737 31.84 -8.21 -37.85
CA LEU A 737 31.43 -9.48 -38.45
C LEU A 737 31.64 -9.52 -39.98
N SER A 738 31.72 -8.37 -40.66
CA SER A 738 31.98 -8.30 -42.09
C SER A 738 33.40 -8.67 -42.47
N LEU A 739 34.30 -8.60 -41.49
CA LEU A 739 35.76 -8.91 -41.68
C LEU A 739 36.12 -10.30 -41.14
N ILE A 740 35.20 -11.01 -40.52
CA ILE A 740 35.40 -12.38 -40.06
C ILE A 740 35.08 -13.34 -41.20
N HIS A 741 36.09 -14.02 -41.72
CA HIS A 741 35.86 -15.16 -42.59
C HIS A 741 35.37 -16.35 -41.78
N ILE A 742 34.05 -16.58 -41.79
CA ILE A 742 33.49 -17.80 -41.27
C ILE A 742 33.90 -18.92 -42.23
N ALA A 743 34.85 -19.76 -41.84
CA ALA A 743 35.10 -20.98 -42.55
C ALA A 743 33.84 -21.84 -42.55
N GLU A 744 33.31 -22.17 -43.72
CA GLU A 744 32.22 -23.11 -43.82
C GLU A 744 32.65 -24.42 -43.15
N PRO A 745 31.81 -25.05 -42.33
CA PRO A 745 32.11 -26.38 -41.79
C PRO A 745 32.23 -27.34 -42.96
N THR A 746 33.43 -27.90 -43.17
CA THR A 746 33.70 -28.97 -44.12
C THR A 746 33.06 -30.27 -43.65
#